data_78c396f15eefde7ea0e8e32ebcd8d319
#
_entry.id   78c396f15eefde7ea0e8e32ebcd8d319
#
_cell.length_a   1.000
_cell.length_b   1.000
_cell.length_c   1.000
_cell.angle_alpha   90.00
_cell.angle_beta   90.00
_cell.angle_gamma   90.00
#
_symmetry.space_group_name_H-M   'P 1'
#
loop_
_entity.id
_entity.type
_entity.pdbx_description
1 polymer ?
#
loop_
_entity_poly.entity_id
_entity_poly.type
_entity_poly.pdbx_seq_one_letter_code
_entity_poly.pdbx_strand_id
1 'polypeptide(L)'
;GFKSISKEFFSNRRSIIRFSPILKSENEILEEVVIKNDTKDAQGITTLKAEKIERIPGANSGIETLLMTLPGVSNNNELSTQYNVRGGNFDENLVYVNGIEIYRPFLVRSGQQEGLSFVNSTMVQNINFSAGGFQAKYGDKLSSVLDITYKKPLEFTATIKASLLGGSITVEDVFLDKKLSAIIGVRYRDNSLFVNSKQIETNFKPRFTDAQAFLSYKQSEKITLNFLGNFSLNKYDYQPVTRRTRFGTVTDPLELIVFYDGQEKDTYLTSFGALSADYQANDDLKLTATVTAFNTQEEEYFDIAASYNLGEVDANIGSQTFGDVTFSEGIGSQLNHSRNDLDALITNVQIRGTYKKDENQIDFGIKYQSENIKDRIREWEIIDSVGFSIRPLNLGFINDQPYNPFTGPIQPFQNIRAQNTLNISRFSGFFQYSKKGFIGEHKVWWNIGIRGHHWSVEANNNPIVHQFIVSPRAQFAMKPNWEKDILFRISGGVYSQPPFYKELRDFEGKILSNIKAQKSVHMVLGSDYSFTIWNRPFKLTTEVYYKNLSNINPYSVDNVRIRYQANNNAKGYATGMDIRLNGEFVPGNESWISLGILKTEENIDNRGYIARPSDQRFKLGILFQDYVPNLPDLKAYLNLVYNSGVPGGAPSYADPYNFQNRLRDYRRADLGVLYVFTDASKRFSTGFLSQFKELTAGLELFNMFDIQNSITNTWVRDAATKNQFGVPNYLSGRILNLKIGMKF
;
A
#
# COMPACT_ATOMS: atom_id res chain seq x y z
N GLY A 1 -22.03 21.55 -28.36
CA GLY A 1 -23.09 22.00 -29.29
C GLY A 1 -24.47 21.82 -28.72
N PHE A 2 -25.48 22.05 -29.54
CA PHE A 2 -26.89 21.75 -29.21
C PHE A 2 -27.41 20.73 -30.20
N LYS A 3 -28.24 19.79 -29.76
CA LYS A 3 -28.95 18.88 -30.67
C LYS A 3 -29.81 19.67 -31.65
N SER A 4 -29.64 19.39 -32.95
CA SER A 4 -30.48 19.99 -33.94
C SER A 4 -31.94 19.51 -33.77
N ILE A 5 -32.86 20.45 -33.77
CA ILE A 5 -34.29 20.16 -33.74
C ILE A 5 -34.85 20.60 -35.10
N SER A 6 -35.38 19.65 -35.87
CA SER A 6 -36.12 19.91 -37.07
C SER A 6 -37.60 19.59 -36.85
N LYS A 7 -38.47 20.44 -37.32
CA LYS A 7 -39.93 20.22 -37.33
C LYS A 7 -40.51 20.70 -38.65
N GLU A 8 -41.24 19.82 -39.34
CA GLU A 8 -41.94 20.18 -40.56
C GLU A 8 -43.23 20.91 -40.23
N PHE A 9 -43.47 22.02 -40.92
CA PHE A 9 -44.67 22.82 -40.78
C PHE A 9 -45.39 22.88 -42.10
N PHE A 10 -46.69 22.55 -42.12
CA PHE A 10 -47.57 22.82 -43.22
C PHE A 10 -48.27 24.15 -43.02
N SER A 11 -47.99 25.14 -43.85
CA SER A 11 -48.54 26.49 -43.74
C SER A 11 -49.71 26.69 -44.70
N ASN A 12 -50.90 27.01 -44.17
CA ASN A 12 -52.01 27.59 -44.96
C ASN A 12 -51.91 29.12 -44.84
N ARG A 13 -52.28 29.83 -45.91
CA ARG A 13 -52.11 31.27 -46.15
C ARG A 13 -52.54 32.25 -45.02
N ARG A 14 -53.03 31.77 -43.87
CA ARG A 14 -53.52 32.62 -42.75
C ARG A 14 -53.06 32.11 -41.33
N SER A 15 -52.15 31.21 -41.22
CA SER A 15 -51.68 30.68 -39.88
C SER A 15 -50.36 31.31 -39.47
N ILE A 16 -50.29 31.88 -38.26
CA ILE A 16 -49.06 32.31 -37.61
C ILE A 16 -48.53 31.09 -36.86
N ILE A 17 -47.43 30.52 -37.32
CA ILE A 17 -46.75 29.41 -36.66
C ILE A 17 -45.69 30.00 -35.70
N ARG A 18 -45.84 29.77 -34.38
CA ARG A 18 -44.81 30.05 -33.40
C ARG A 18 -44.05 28.80 -33.08
N PHE A 19 -42.75 28.80 -33.31
CA PHE A 19 -41.86 27.71 -32.98
C PHE A 19 -40.86 28.20 -31.93
N SER A 20 -40.95 27.66 -30.70
CA SER A 20 -40.05 27.97 -29.58
C SER A 20 -39.38 26.71 -29.13
N PRO A 21 -38.33 26.22 -29.82
CA PRO A 21 -37.64 25.02 -29.45
C PRO A 21 -36.80 25.28 -28.21
N ILE A 22 -36.86 24.36 -27.25
CA ILE A 22 -35.86 24.29 -26.15
C ILE A 22 -34.73 23.44 -26.71
N LEU A 23 -33.63 24.08 -27.06
CA LEU A 23 -32.42 23.40 -27.48
C LEU A 23 -31.82 22.68 -26.26
N LYS A 24 -31.76 21.37 -26.30
CA LYS A 24 -30.96 20.60 -25.33
C LYS A 24 -29.51 20.69 -25.77
N SER A 25 -28.64 21.09 -24.86
CA SER A 25 -27.21 21.01 -25.12
C SER A 25 -26.90 19.56 -25.52
N GLU A 26 -26.35 19.36 -26.67
CA GLU A 26 -25.60 18.19 -26.97
C GLU A 26 -24.30 18.32 -26.17
N ASN A 27 -24.31 17.80 -24.94
CA ASN A 27 -23.07 17.37 -24.40
C ASN A 27 -22.62 16.29 -25.41
N GLU A 28 -21.75 16.65 -26.35
CA GLU A 28 -20.74 15.72 -26.73
C GLU A 28 -20.16 15.30 -25.38
N ILE A 29 -20.61 14.17 -24.85
CA ILE A 29 -19.70 13.29 -24.19
C ILE A 29 -18.65 13.13 -25.27
N LEU A 30 -17.57 13.94 -25.18
CA LEU A 30 -16.34 13.61 -25.84
C LEU A 30 -16.21 12.16 -25.44
N GLU A 31 -16.43 11.25 -26.38
CA GLU A 31 -16.09 9.84 -26.21
C GLU A 31 -14.76 9.93 -25.52
N GLU A 32 -14.71 9.48 -24.26
CA GLU A 32 -13.49 9.55 -23.49
C GLU A 32 -12.47 8.99 -24.43
N VAL A 33 -11.65 9.89 -25.03
CA VAL A 33 -10.59 9.46 -25.90
C VAL A 33 -9.78 8.62 -24.95
N VAL A 34 -10.08 7.33 -24.96
CA VAL A 34 -9.24 6.30 -24.39
C VAL A 34 -7.99 6.50 -25.21
N ILE A 35 -7.10 7.39 -24.71
CA ILE A 35 -5.77 7.52 -25.28
C ILE A 35 -5.21 6.13 -25.03
N LYS A 36 -5.33 5.27 -26.05
CA LYS A 36 -4.67 3.97 -26.07
C LYS A 36 -3.22 4.29 -25.89
N ASN A 37 -2.73 4.20 -24.66
CA ASN A 37 -1.36 4.52 -24.34
C ASN A 37 -0.54 3.29 -24.68
N ASP A 38 -0.54 2.94 -25.98
CA ASP A 38 0.12 1.74 -26.53
C ASP A 38 1.54 1.56 -25.99
N THR A 39 2.18 2.68 -25.64
CA THR A 39 3.54 2.64 -25.07
C THR A 39 3.55 2.17 -23.61
N LYS A 40 2.65 2.63 -22.77
CA LYS A 40 2.58 2.20 -21.36
C LYS A 40 2.08 0.76 -21.24
N ASP A 41 1.12 0.40 -22.06
CA ASP A 41 0.65 -0.98 -22.15
C ASP A 41 1.78 -1.92 -22.57
N ALA A 42 2.58 -1.53 -23.57
CA ALA A 42 3.78 -2.26 -23.98
C ALA A 42 4.82 -2.42 -22.85
N GLN A 43 4.89 -1.47 -21.93
CA GLN A 43 5.79 -1.51 -20.75
C GLN A 43 5.23 -2.34 -19.59
N GLY A 44 4.04 -2.91 -19.69
CA GLY A 44 3.37 -3.60 -18.58
C GLY A 44 2.98 -2.65 -17.45
N ILE A 45 2.67 -1.39 -17.78
CA ILE A 45 2.24 -0.38 -16.82
C ILE A 45 0.72 -0.27 -16.84
N THR A 46 0.10 -0.52 -15.70
CA THR A 46 -1.33 -0.23 -15.47
C THR A 46 -1.49 1.23 -15.11
N THR A 47 -2.16 2.01 -15.95
CA THR A 47 -2.52 3.40 -15.65
C THR A 47 -3.89 3.44 -14.99
N LEU A 48 -3.98 4.14 -13.87
CA LEU A 48 -5.21 4.31 -13.09
C LEU A 48 -5.51 5.81 -12.97
N LYS A 49 -6.79 6.16 -13.05
CA LYS A 49 -7.24 7.55 -12.88
C LYS A 49 -7.46 7.84 -11.40
N ALA A 50 -6.93 8.97 -10.92
CA ALA A 50 -7.05 9.38 -9.53
C ALA A 50 -8.51 9.60 -9.08
N GLU A 51 -9.39 10.04 -9.99
CA GLU A 51 -10.82 10.24 -9.73
C GLU A 51 -11.52 8.98 -9.21
N LYS A 52 -11.00 7.79 -9.59
CA LYS A 52 -11.57 6.52 -9.14
C LYS A 52 -11.34 6.25 -7.66
N ILE A 53 -10.29 6.83 -7.05
CA ILE A 53 -10.02 6.66 -5.61
C ILE A 53 -11.20 7.16 -4.78
N GLU A 54 -11.81 8.27 -5.19
CA GLU A 54 -12.92 8.90 -4.47
C GLU A 54 -14.20 8.06 -4.46
N ARG A 55 -14.28 7.15 -5.42
CA ARG A 55 -15.43 6.29 -5.65
C ARG A 55 -15.26 4.88 -5.07
N ILE A 56 -14.12 4.57 -4.45
CA ILE A 56 -13.90 3.27 -3.82
C ILE A 56 -14.24 3.38 -2.35
N PRO A 57 -15.28 2.68 -1.84
CA PRO A 57 -15.52 2.60 -0.43
C PRO A 57 -14.37 1.81 0.24
N GLY A 58 -13.85 2.32 1.31
CA GLY A 58 -12.76 1.67 2.02
C GLY A 58 -12.29 2.44 3.24
N ALA A 59 -11.80 1.71 4.22
CA ALA A 59 -11.31 2.26 5.48
C ALA A 59 -10.19 3.27 5.29
N ASN A 60 -9.33 3.03 4.31
CA ASN A 60 -8.24 3.92 3.93
C ASN A 60 -8.55 4.51 2.55
N SER A 61 -8.87 5.81 2.49
CA SER A 61 -9.21 6.50 1.24
C SER A 61 -7.98 6.91 0.41
N GLY A 62 -6.88 6.16 0.53
CA GLY A 62 -5.63 6.38 -0.18
C GLY A 62 -5.55 5.68 -1.53
N ILE A 63 -4.43 5.89 -2.22
CA ILE A 63 -4.10 5.20 -3.48
C ILE A 63 -4.00 3.68 -3.25
N GLU A 64 -3.57 3.28 -2.08
CA GLU A 64 -3.39 1.88 -1.69
C GLU A 64 -4.70 1.11 -1.79
N THR A 65 -5.84 1.71 -1.44
CA THR A 65 -7.16 1.08 -1.59
C THR A 65 -7.46 0.75 -3.07
N LEU A 66 -7.07 1.64 -3.99
CA LEU A 66 -7.19 1.38 -5.42
C LEU A 66 -6.23 0.26 -5.86
N LEU A 67 -4.99 0.25 -5.37
CA LEU A 67 -4.03 -0.81 -5.69
C LEU A 67 -4.48 -2.18 -5.18
N MET A 68 -5.16 -2.25 -4.02
CA MET A 68 -5.71 -3.49 -3.48
C MET A 68 -6.74 -4.15 -4.38
N THR A 69 -7.35 -3.41 -5.29
CA THR A 69 -8.29 -3.97 -6.26
C THR A 69 -7.60 -4.62 -7.47
N LEU A 70 -6.26 -4.43 -7.61
CA LEU A 70 -5.49 -5.02 -8.69
C LEU A 70 -5.09 -6.47 -8.37
N PRO A 71 -4.95 -7.34 -9.39
CA PRO A 71 -4.42 -8.68 -9.17
C PRO A 71 -2.97 -8.61 -8.71
N GLY A 72 -2.51 -9.61 -7.99
CA GLY A 72 -1.13 -9.67 -7.49
C GLY A 72 -0.77 -8.69 -6.38
N VAL A 73 -1.65 -7.73 -6.02
CA VAL A 73 -1.46 -6.81 -4.89
C VAL A 73 -2.30 -7.27 -3.72
N SER A 74 -1.71 -7.43 -2.56
CA SER A 74 -2.40 -7.96 -1.38
C SER A 74 -2.04 -7.23 -0.08
N ASN A 75 -2.97 -7.25 0.85
CA ASN A 75 -2.81 -6.83 2.24
C ASN A 75 -3.89 -7.52 3.07
N ASN A 76 -3.60 -7.81 4.33
CA ASN A 76 -4.55 -8.40 5.27
C ASN A 76 -5.02 -7.40 6.32
N ASN A 77 -4.60 -6.14 6.20
CA ASN A 77 -4.91 -5.09 7.17
C ASN A 77 -5.46 -3.87 6.43
N GLU A 78 -6.74 -3.66 6.52
CA GLU A 78 -7.47 -2.57 5.87
C GLU A 78 -7.09 -1.16 6.37
N LEU A 79 -6.45 -1.06 7.52
CA LEU A 79 -6.01 0.21 8.12
C LEU A 79 -4.57 0.55 7.76
N SER A 80 -3.85 -0.40 7.16
CA SER A 80 -2.48 -0.23 6.71
C SER A 80 -2.41 0.37 5.32
N THR A 81 -1.41 1.22 5.09
CA THR A 81 -1.02 1.72 3.77
C THR A 81 0.01 0.81 3.09
N GLN A 82 0.48 -0.20 3.78
CA GLN A 82 1.41 -1.20 3.23
C GLN A 82 0.67 -2.14 2.27
N TYR A 83 1.37 -2.58 1.25
CA TYR A 83 0.88 -3.58 0.31
C TYR A 83 2.01 -4.49 -0.17
N ASN A 84 1.67 -5.75 -0.37
CA ASN A 84 2.56 -6.77 -0.91
C ASN A 84 2.27 -6.99 -2.39
N VAL A 85 3.31 -7.26 -3.19
CA VAL A 85 3.13 -7.47 -4.62
C VAL A 85 3.82 -8.76 -5.06
N ARG A 86 3.03 -9.70 -5.58
CA ARG A 86 3.52 -10.98 -6.13
C ARG A 86 4.50 -11.68 -5.20
N GLY A 87 4.10 -11.83 -3.95
CA GLY A 87 4.90 -12.50 -2.92
C GLY A 87 6.06 -11.70 -2.35
N GLY A 88 6.28 -10.47 -2.80
CA GLY A 88 7.23 -9.56 -2.17
C GLY A 88 6.61 -8.83 -0.99
N ASN A 89 7.45 -8.38 -0.07
CA ASN A 89 7.04 -7.62 1.10
C ASN A 89 6.84 -6.14 0.75
N PHE A 90 6.22 -5.36 1.65
CA PHE A 90 5.91 -3.94 1.42
C PHE A 90 7.18 -3.08 1.18
N ASP A 91 8.30 -3.42 1.80
CA ASP A 91 9.58 -2.72 1.65
C ASP A 91 10.29 -3.02 0.31
N GLU A 92 9.78 -3.98 -0.47
CA GLU A 92 10.25 -4.31 -1.81
C GLU A 92 9.60 -3.46 -2.92
N ASN A 93 8.75 -2.49 -2.58
CA ASN A 93 8.02 -1.64 -3.52
C ASN A 93 8.67 -0.26 -3.66
N LEU A 94 8.69 0.28 -4.87
CA LEU A 94 9.12 1.64 -5.18
C LEU A 94 7.93 2.58 -5.27
N VAL A 95 8.07 3.78 -4.70
CA VAL A 95 7.10 4.86 -4.89
C VAL A 95 7.82 6.09 -5.41
N TYR A 96 7.34 6.62 -6.52
CA TYR A 96 7.77 7.88 -7.10
C TYR A 96 6.64 8.89 -7.10
N VAL A 97 6.95 10.16 -6.80
CA VAL A 97 6.05 11.29 -7.00
C VAL A 97 6.77 12.32 -7.87
N ASN A 98 6.20 12.61 -9.03
CA ASN A 98 6.80 13.50 -10.03
C ASN A 98 8.26 13.13 -10.41
N GLY A 99 8.53 11.82 -10.49
CA GLY A 99 9.85 11.27 -10.78
C GLY A 99 10.86 11.31 -9.62
N ILE A 100 10.44 11.76 -8.44
CA ILE A 100 11.23 11.77 -7.21
C ILE A 100 10.93 10.50 -6.42
N GLU A 101 11.95 9.71 -6.11
CA GLU A 101 11.83 8.54 -5.26
C GLU A 101 11.55 8.97 -3.82
N ILE A 102 10.48 8.44 -3.25
CA ILE A 102 10.09 8.72 -1.86
C ILE A 102 10.74 7.68 -0.97
N TYR A 103 11.64 8.15 -0.11
CA TYR A 103 12.29 7.31 0.88
C TYR A 103 11.30 6.97 1.99
N ARG A 104 11.15 5.68 2.29
CA ARG A 104 10.22 5.18 3.32
C ARG A 104 8.82 5.77 3.20
N PRO A 105 8.09 5.48 2.09
CA PRO A 105 6.74 6.00 1.88
C PRO A 105 5.74 5.48 2.93
N PHE A 106 6.13 4.46 3.70
CA PHE A 106 5.36 3.82 4.75
C PHE A 106 6.02 4.05 6.11
N LEU A 107 5.23 4.17 7.17
CA LEU A 107 5.73 4.32 8.52
C LEU A 107 6.47 3.06 8.97
N VAL A 108 7.39 3.23 9.90
CA VAL A 108 8.31 2.18 10.37
C VAL A 108 7.60 1.11 11.16
N ARG A 109 6.55 1.48 11.90
CA ARG A 109 5.73 0.55 12.65
C ARG A 109 4.86 -0.23 11.67
N SER A 110 5.24 -1.44 11.41
CA SER A 110 4.47 -2.34 10.56
C SER A 110 3.28 -2.90 11.32
N GLY A 111 2.13 -2.89 10.68
CA GLY A 111 1.09 -3.88 10.91
C GLY A 111 -0.18 -3.43 11.58
N GLN A 112 -0.23 -2.45 12.47
CA GLN A 112 -1.51 -2.03 13.01
C GLN A 112 -2.13 -0.88 12.22
N GLN A 113 -1.44 0.23 12.09
CA GLN A 113 -1.92 1.40 11.35
C GLN A 113 -0.73 2.29 11.03
N GLU A 114 -0.41 2.49 9.76
CA GLU A 114 0.70 3.36 9.37
C GLU A 114 0.28 4.80 9.07
N GLY A 115 -0.98 5.13 9.31
CA GLY A 115 -1.48 6.48 9.13
C GLY A 115 -1.85 6.86 7.71
N LEU A 116 -1.56 8.10 7.34
CA LEU A 116 -1.77 8.58 5.98
C LEU A 116 -0.60 8.17 5.09
N SER A 117 -0.90 7.68 3.89
CA SER A 117 0.10 7.50 2.84
C SER A 117 0.80 8.83 2.55
N PHE A 118 2.09 8.76 2.16
CA PHE A 118 2.80 9.94 1.67
C PHE A 118 2.01 10.66 0.56
N VAL A 119 1.36 9.90 -0.31
CA VAL A 119 0.65 10.46 -1.45
C VAL A 119 -0.70 11.03 -1.04
N ASN A 120 -0.89 12.31 -1.27
CA ASN A 120 -2.20 12.94 -1.13
C ASN A 120 -3.04 12.71 -2.40
N SER A 121 -4.06 11.87 -2.32
CA SER A 121 -4.89 11.46 -3.45
C SER A 121 -5.58 12.63 -4.16
N THR A 122 -5.90 13.72 -3.45
CA THR A 122 -6.56 14.89 -4.04
C THR A 122 -5.63 15.71 -4.95
N MET A 123 -4.32 15.58 -4.75
CA MET A 123 -3.29 16.24 -5.55
C MET A 123 -2.89 15.43 -6.80
N VAL A 124 -3.33 14.17 -6.91
CA VAL A 124 -2.88 13.24 -7.94
C VAL A 124 -3.59 13.48 -9.27
N GLN A 125 -2.84 13.46 -10.35
CA GLN A 125 -3.34 13.46 -11.73
C GLN A 125 -3.37 12.04 -12.31
N ASN A 126 -2.22 11.34 -12.27
CA ASN A 126 -2.05 10.02 -12.85
C ASN A 126 -1.34 9.07 -11.90
N ILE A 127 -1.70 7.81 -11.95
CA ILE A 127 -1.11 6.71 -11.22
C ILE A 127 -0.68 5.66 -12.23
N ASN A 128 0.62 5.32 -12.23
CA ASN A 128 1.17 4.27 -13.04
C ASN A 128 1.71 3.18 -12.12
N PHE A 129 1.27 1.95 -12.33
CA PHE A 129 1.66 0.82 -11.49
C PHE A 129 2.22 -0.31 -12.34
N SER A 130 3.35 -0.90 -11.90
CA SER A 130 3.94 -2.10 -12.48
C SER A 130 4.21 -3.13 -11.39
N ALA A 131 3.66 -4.32 -11.53
CA ALA A 131 3.78 -5.42 -10.55
C ALA A 131 5.03 -6.29 -10.76
N GLY A 132 6.01 -5.84 -11.56
CA GLY A 132 7.27 -6.54 -11.84
C GLY A 132 7.70 -6.37 -13.29
N GLY A 133 8.91 -6.82 -13.61
CA GLY A 133 9.45 -6.67 -14.97
C GLY A 133 9.72 -5.22 -15.39
N PHE A 134 9.80 -4.27 -14.46
CA PHE A 134 9.93 -2.84 -14.72
C PHE A 134 11.33 -2.43 -15.23
N GLN A 135 11.40 -1.29 -15.90
CA GLN A 135 12.59 -0.77 -16.61
C GLN A 135 13.75 -0.39 -15.67
N ALA A 136 14.98 -0.26 -16.24
CA ALA A 136 16.19 0.08 -15.49
C ALA A 136 16.20 1.51 -14.92
N LYS A 137 15.41 2.43 -15.49
CA LYS A 137 15.24 3.80 -14.96
C LYS A 137 14.65 3.84 -13.54
N TYR A 138 13.89 2.80 -13.15
CA TYR A 138 13.37 2.65 -11.81
C TYR A 138 14.37 1.97 -10.89
N GLY A 139 14.41 2.39 -9.64
CA GLY A 139 15.45 2.08 -8.69
C GLY A 139 15.53 0.63 -8.22
N ASP A 140 16.09 0.46 -7.06
CA ASP A 140 16.62 -0.81 -6.57
C ASP A 140 15.67 -1.43 -5.54
N LYS A 141 14.60 -2.06 -6.03
CA LYS A 141 13.60 -2.82 -5.28
C LYS A 141 13.22 -4.08 -6.04
N LEU A 142 12.61 -5.05 -5.33
CA LEU A 142 12.40 -6.41 -5.83
C LEU A 142 11.00 -6.67 -6.40
N SER A 143 9.99 -5.84 -6.09
CA SER A 143 8.61 -6.26 -6.36
C SER A 143 7.85 -5.36 -7.31
N SER A 144 7.63 -4.09 -7.02
CA SER A 144 6.79 -3.22 -7.83
C SER A 144 7.27 -1.78 -7.90
N VAL A 145 6.65 -1.04 -8.83
CA VAL A 145 6.82 0.40 -8.97
C VAL A 145 5.46 1.08 -9.01
N LEU A 146 5.30 2.09 -8.18
CA LEU A 146 4.19 3.02 -8.17
C LEU A 146 4.73 4.40 -8.55
N ASP A 147 4.39 4.90 -9.74
CA ASP A 147 4.87 6.17 -10.28
C ASP A 147 3.69 7.13 -10.42
N ILE A 148 3.70 8.19 -9.61
CA ILE A 148 2.61 9.12 -9.42
C ILE A 148 2.98 10.49 -9.95
N THR A 149 2.04 11.10 -10.64
CA THR A 149 2.16 12.48 -11.11
C THR A 149 1.12 13.34 -10.42
N TYR A 150 1.54 14.42 -9.77
CA TYR A 150 0.66 15.42 -9.21
C TYR A 150 0.13 16.37 -10.29
N LYS A 151 -1.04 16.94 -10.02
CA LYS A 151 -1.67 17.93 -10.90
C LYS A 151 -0.81 19.18 -11.04
N LYS A 152 -0.87 19.78 -12.22
CA LYS A 152 -0.43 21.15 -12.46
C LYS A 152 -1.67 21.99 -12.73
N PRO A 153 -2.16 22.75 -11.74
CA PRO A 153 -3.37 23.55 -11.87
C PRO A 153 -3.31 24.53 -13.03
N LEU A 154 -4.45 24.79 -13.65
CA LEU A 154 -4.63 25.77 -14.71
C LEU A 154 -5.58 26.90 -14.31
N GLU A 155 -6.36 26.73 -13.27
CA GLU A 155 -7.32 27.67 -12.70
C GLU A 155 -7.47 27.46 -11.19
N PHE A 156 -8.05 28.45 -10.51
CA PHE A 156 -8.38 28.30 -9.10
C PHE A 156 -9.41 27.20 -8.86
N THR A 157 -9.12 26.34 -7.90
CA THR A 157 -10.03 25.31 -7.42
C THR A 157 -9.74 25.05 -5.94
N ALA A 158 -10.78 25.05 -5.12
CA ALA A 158 -10.68 24.62 -3.74
C ALA A 158 -11.53 23.36 -3.54
N THR A 159 -10.93 22.31 -2.99
CA THR A 159 -11.61 21.04 -2.70
C THR A 159 -11.60 20.80 -1.20
N ILE A 160 -12.76 20.62 -0.60
CA ILE A 160 -12.93 20.29 0.82
C ILE A 160 -13.64 18.94 0.89
N LYS A 161 -13.07 18.03 1.67
CA LYS A 161 -13.67 16.73 1.97
C LYS A 161 -13.76 16.55 3.47
N ALA A 162 -14.90 16.08 3.94
CA ALA A 162 -15.13 15.77 5.34
C ALA A 162 -15.81 14.41 5.46
N SER A 163 -15.43 13.65 6.48
CA SER A 163 -16.04 12.37 6.84
C SER A 163 -15.96 12.16 8.35
N LEU A 164 -16.62 11.13 8.87
CA LEU A 164 -16.50 10.76 10.29
C LEU A 164 -15.07 10.34 10.68
N LEU A 165 -14.24 9.99 9.71
CA LEU A 165 -12.85 9.56 9.92
C LEU A 165 -11.83 10.68 9.76
N GLY A 166 -12.28 11.89 9.43
CA GLY A 166 -11.39 13.04 9.21
C GLY A 166 -11.75 13.87 7.99
N GLY A 167 -10.82 14.68 7.51
CA GLY A 167 -11.06 15.55 6.38
C GLY A 167 -9.80 16.04 5.69
N SER A 168 -9.99 16.71 4.56
CA SER A 168 -8.91 17.34 3.81
C SER A 168 -9.36 18.63 3.14
N ILE A 169 -8.42 19.53 2.97
CA ILE A 169 -8.57 20.77 2.20
C ILE A 169 -7.44 20.78 1.18
N THR A 170 -7.78 21.00 -0.08
CA THR A 170 -6.80 21.16 -1.16
C THR A 170 -7.13 22.43 -1.94
N VAL A 171 -6.14 23.27 -2.12
CA VAL A 171 -6.26 24.51 -2.90
C VAL A 171 -5.30 24.44 -4.08
N GLU A 172 -5.83 24.70 -5.23
CA GLU A 172 -5.16 24.72 -6.53
C GLU A 172 -5.28 26.13 -7.11
N ASP A 173 -4.17 26.73 -7.57
CA ASP A 173 -4.23 28.07 -8.19
C ASP A 173 -3.05 28.30 -9.14
N VAL A 174 -3.17 29.36 -9.92
CA VAL A 174 -2.19 29.79 -10.90
C VAL A 174 -1.90 31.27 -10.74
N PHE A 175 -0.63 31.62 -10.64
CA PHE A 175 -0.16 32.97 -10.41
C PHE A 175 0.82 33.41 -11.50
N LEU A 176 1.20 34.70 -11.48
CA LEU A 176 2.25 35.27 -12.33
C LEU A 176 2.00 35.03 -13.84
N ASP A 177 0.81 35.40 -14.31
CA ASP A 177 0.41 35.21 -15.72
C ASP A 177 0.55 33.73 -16.17
N LYS A 178 0.09 32.80 -15.32
CA LYS A 178 0.14 31.34 -15.54
C LYS A 178 1.56 30.74 -15.54
N LYS A 179 2.56 31.45 -15.05
CA LYS A 179 3.92 30.93 -14.92
C LYS A 179 4.11 30.09 -13.66
N LEU A 180 3.39 30.36 -12.58
CA LEU A 180 3.46 29.62 -11.33
C LEU A 180 2.14 28.86 -11.10
N SER A 181 2.17 27.56 -11.14
CA SER A 181 1.07 26.72 -10.67
C SER A 181 1.37 26.20 -9.26
N ALA A 182 0.38 26.23 -8.37
CA ALA A 182 0.50 25.81 -6.99
C ALA A 182 -0.66 24.88 -6.61
N ILE A 183 -0.36 23.80 -5.92
CA ILE A 183 -1.33 22.94 -5.26
C ILE A 183 -0.86 22.67 -3.84
N ILE A 184 -1.72 22.95 -2.87
CA ILE A 184 -1.44 22.76 -1.45
C ILE A 184 -2.58 21.96 -0.85
N GLY A 185 -2.25 20.90 -0.11
CA GLY A 185 -3.22 20.05 0.54
C GLY A 185 -2.88 19.81 2.00
N VAL A 186 -3.89 19.85 2.86
CA VAL A 186 -3.80 19.48 4.28
C VAL A 186 -4.79 18.36 4.53
N ARG A 187 -4.37 17.33 5.25
CA ARG A 187 -5.21 16.20 5.65
C ARG A 187 -5.14 15.96 7.15
N TYR A 188 -6.28 15.64 7.72
CA TYR A 188 -6.40 15.12 9.08
C TYR A 188 -7.20 13.83 9.07
N ARG A 189 -6.77 12.83 9.84
CA ARG A 189 -7.47 11.57 9.99
C ARG A 189 -7.41 11.09 11.44
N ASP A 190 -8.52 10.59 11.93
CA ASP A 190 -8.65 9.94 13.22
C ASP A 190 -9.33 8.57 13.02
N ASN A 191 -8.57 7.51 13.24
CA ASN A 191 -9.07 6.14 13.08
C ASN A 191 -9.67 5.58 14.38
N SER A 192 -9.83 6.39 15.44
CA SER A 192 -10.36 5.93 16.73
C SER A 192 -11.75 5.30 16.59
N LEU A 193 -12.60 5.85 15.72
CA LEU A 193 -13.93 5.29 15.45
C LEU A 193 -13.85 3.86 14.85
N PHE A 194 -12.80 3.60 14.07
CA PHE A 194 -12.60 2.32 13.41
C PHE A 194 -12.18 1.24 14.39
N VAL A 195 -11.22 1.55 15.26
CA VAL A 195 -10.59 0.57 16.15
C VAL A 195 -11.33 0.40 17.48
N ASN A 196 -12.11 1.39 17.90
CA ASN A 196 -12.89 1.36 19.13
C ASN A 196 -14.36 1.04 18.86
N SER A 197 -14.66 0.15 17.89
CA SER A 197 -16.03 -0.30 17.66
C SER A 197 -16.53 -1.14 18.84
N LYS A 198 -17.86 -1.22 19.02
CA LYS A 198 -18.46 -2.02 20.11
C LYS A 198 -18.04 -3.49 20.15
N GLN A 199 -17.53 -4.01 19.03
CA GLN A 199 -17.09 -5.40 18.90
C GLN A 199 -15.61 -5.59 19.21
N ILE A 200 -14.83 -4.49 19.18
CA ILE A 200 -13.40 -4.47 19.50
C ILE A 200 -13.24 -3.39 20.56
N GLU A 201 -13.37 -3.78 21.82
CA GLU A 201 -13.14 -2.87 22.93
C GLU A 201 -11.65 -2.57 23.04
N THR A 202 -11.26 -1.39 22.60
CA THR A 202 -9.89 -0.86 22.76
C THR A 202 -9.97 0.62 23.09
N ASN A 203 -8.97 1.16 23.77
CA ASN A 203 -8.80 2.59 23.92
C ASN A 203 -7.58 3.03 23.10
N PHE A 204 -7.74 2.97 21.78
CA PHE A 204 -6.70 3.30 20.82
C PHE A 204 -7.07 4.53 20.02
N LYS A 205 -6.16 5.53 19.96
CA LYS A 205 -6.40 6.83 19.33
C LYS A 205 -5.31 7.17 18.32
N PRO A 206 -5.32 6.52 17.15
CA PRO A 206 -4.39 6.83 16.07
C PRO A 206 -4.85 8.09 15.32
N ARG A 207 -4.02 9.13 15.33
CA ARG A 207 -4.28 10.42 14.71
C ARG A 207 -3.16 10.80 13.76
N PHE A 208 -3.53 11.28 12.61
CA PHE A 208 -2.63 11.57 11.51
C PHE A 208 -2.92 12.95 10.94
N THR A 209 -1.88 13.73 10.74
CA THR A 209 -1.97 15.06 10.12
C THR A 209 -0.85 15.21 9.13
N ASP A 210 -1.13 15.67 7.93
CA ASP A 210 -0.09 16.09 7.01
C ASP A 210 -0.45 17.35 6.24
N ALA A 211 0.59 18.03 5.77
CA ALA A 211 0.50 19.16 4.87
C ALA A 211 1.48 18.95 3.71
N GLN A 212 1.00 19.12 2.49
CA GLN A 212 1.81 18.98 1.27
C GLN A 212 1.64 20.19 0.37
N ALA A 213 2.73 20.54 -0.33
CA ALA A 213 2.72 21.58 -1.35
C ALA A 213 3.50 21.11 -2.59
N PHE A 214 2.93 21.31 -3.76
CA PHE A 214 3.64 21.15 -5.03
C PHE A 214 3.50 22.46 -5.83
N LEU A 215 4.66 23.06 -6.13
CA LEU A 215 4.78 24.30 -6.88
C LEU A 215 5.53 24.04 -8.16
N SER A 216 5.07 24.59 -9.29
CA SER A 216 5.76 24.47 -10.56
C SER A 216 5.85 25.85 -11.22
N TYR A 217 7.08 26.37 -11.36
CA TYR A 217 7.36 27.71 -11.90
C TYR A 217 8.04 27.60 -13.25
N LYS A 218 7.37 28.06 -14.30
CA LYS A 218 7.92 28.19 -15.65
C LYS A 218 8.77 29.46 -15.73
N GLN A 219 10.07 29.33 -15.47
CA GLN A 219 11.00 30.46 -15.51
C GLN A 219 11.20 30.96 -16.94
N SER A 220 11.30 30.02 -17.90
CA SER A 220 11.40 30.30 -19.34
C SER A 220 10.75 29.17 -20.15
N GLU A 221 10.75 29.28 -21.48
CA GLU A 221 10.29 28.16 -22.34
C GLU A 221 11.14 26.89 -22.18
N LYS A 222 12.39 27.02 -21.73
CA LYS A 222 13.32 25.91 -21.56
C LYS A 222 13.48 25.42 -20.13
N ILE A 223 13.14 26.25 -19.14
CA ILE A 223 13.41 25.97 -17.72
C ILE A 223 12.13 26.00 -16.90
N THR A 224 11.84 24.90 -16.22
CA THR A 224 10.77 24.79 -15.22
C THR A 224 11.36 24.36 -13.89
N LEU A 225 11.11 25.14 -12.85
CA LEU A 225 11.50 24.81 -11.47
C LEU A 225 10.30 24.23 -10.74
N ASN A 226 10.53 23.14 -10.02
CA ASN A 226 9.47 22.51 -9.22
C ASN A 226 9.94 22.37 -7.77
N PHE A 227 8.99 22.54 -6.84
CA PHE A 227 9.16 22.26 -5.42
C PHE A 227 8.08 21.30 -4.95
N LEU A 228 8.47 20.25 -4.24
CA LEU A 228 7.56 19.34 -3.54
C LEU A 228 7.95 19.31 -2.07
N GLY A 229 7.00 19.68 -1.19
CA GLY A 229 7.17 19.64 0.25
C GLY A 229 6.13 18.78 0.93
N ASN A 230 6.52 18.12 2.02
CA ASN A 230 5.61 17.39 2.91
C ASN A 230 6.07 17.55 4.36
N PHE A 231 5.10 17.74 5.23
CA PHE A 231 5.26 17.68 6.68
C PHE A 231 4.16 16.80 7.25
N SER A 232 4.51 15.78 8.04
CA SER A 232 3.54 14.88 8.64
C SER A 232 3.82 14.60 10.11
N LEU A 233 2.74 14.52 10.89
CA LEU A 233 2.75 14.18 12.31
C LEU A 233 1.73 13.06 12.55
N ASN A 234 2.23 11.92 13.00
CA ASN A 234 1.42 10.77 13.35
C ASN A 234 1.58 10.47 14.83
N LYS A 235 0.47 10.31 15.54
CA LYS A 235 0.43 10.03 16.98
C LYS A 235 -0.44 8.81 17.24
N TYR A 236 0.05 7.95 18.11
CA TYR A 236 -0.64 6.77 18.58
C TYR A 236 -0.69 6.80 20.10
N ASP A 237 -1.88 6.95 20.64
CA ASP A 237 -2.15 6.79 22.06
C ASP A 237 -2.94 5.50 22.26
N TYR A 238 -2.38 4.55 22.97
CA TYR A 238 -3.03 3.27 23.24
C TYR A 238 -3.01 2.96 24.73
N GLN A 239 -4.18 2.70 25.26
CA GLN A 239 -4.36 2.15 26.60
C GLN A 239 -5.09 0.82 26.43
N PRO A 240 -4.38 -0.30 26.58
CA PRO A 240 -5.03 -1.59 26.42
C PRO A 240 -6.11 -1.80 27.48
N VAL A 241 -7.20 -2.42 27.06
CA VAL A 241 -8.29 -2.82 27.95
C VAL A 241 -8.39 -4.32 27.98
N THR A 242 -9.01 -4.88 29.04
CA THR A 242 -9.25 -6.32 29.17
C THR A 242 -9.95 -6.83 27.90
N ARG A 243 -9.40 -7.87 27.31
CA ARG A 243 -9.88 -8.44 26.06
C ARG A 243 -10.29 -9.88 26.26
N ARG A 244 -11.42 -10.26 25.65
CA ARG A 244 -11.92 -11.63 25.59
C ARG A 244 -11.98 -12.09 24.15
N THR A 245 -11.42 -13.25 23.87
CA THR A 245 -11.42 -13.81 22.51
C THR A 245 -11.82 -15.28 22.57
N ARG A 246 -12.94 -15.63 21.93
CA ARG A 246 -13.40 -17.02 21.81
C ARG A 246 -12.78 -17.66 20.57
N PHE A 247 -12.37 -18.91 20.72
CA PHE A 247 -11.74 -19.71 19.68
C PHE A 247 -11.97 -21.20 19.95
N GLY A 248 -11.38 -22.08 19.13
CA GLY A 248 -11.56 -23.53 19.25
C GLY A 248 -12.63 -24.07 18.29
N THR A 249 -13.22 -25.20 18.63
CA THR A 249 -14.28 -25.85 17.86
C THR A 249 -15.65 -25.65 18.49
N VAL A 250 -16.73 -26.04 17.79
CA VAL A 250 -18.10 -25.96 18.34
C VAL A 250 -18.27 -26.91 19.53
N THR A 251 -17.52 -28.03 19.54
CA THR A 251 -17.59 -29.04 20.62
C THR A 251 -16.61 -28.77 21.75
N ASP A 252 -15.60 -27.90 21.50
CA ASP A 252 -14.55 -27.61 22.46
C ASP A 252 -14.16 -26.11 22.33
N PRO A 253 -15.10 -25.22 22.71
CA PRO A 253 -14.86 -23.78 22.65
C PRO A 253 -14.07 -23.32 23.87
N LEU A 254 -13.09 -22.45 23.59
CA LEU A 254 -12.21 -21.83 24.57
C LEU A 254 -12.37 -20.32 24.58
N GLU A 255 -12.13 -19.67 25.69
CA GLU A 255 -12.06 -18.21 25.80
C GLU A 255 -10.72 -17.79 26.41
N LEU A 256 -9.96 -17.00 25.67
CA LEU A 256 -8.79 -16.30 26.20
C LEU A 256 -9.23 -14.95 26.76
N ILE A 257 -8.94 -14.72 28.04
CA ILE A 257 -9.12 -13.45 28.70
C ILE A 257 -7.75 -12.86 28.95
N VAL A 258 -7.50 -11.66 28.44
CA VAL A 258 -6.25 -10.92 28.67
C VAL A 258 -6.58 -9.67 29.47
N PHE A 259 -6.08 -9.62 30.69
CA PHE A 259 -6.15 -8.44 31.54
C PHE A 259 -4.93 -7.57 31.24
N TYR A 260 -5.17 -6.40 30.71
CA TYR A 260 -4.12 -5.44 30.39
C TYR A 260 -4.07 -4.31 31.40
N ASP A 261 -2.87 -3.81 31.62
CA ASP A 261 -2.60 -2.54 32.30
C ASP A 261 -1.42 -1.84 31.61
N GLY A 262 -1.44 -0.52 31.59
CA GLY A 262 -0.35 0.27 31.01
C GLY A 262 -0.75 1.19 29.89
N GLN A 263 0.25 1.65 29.14
CA GLN A 263 0.05 2.61 28.05
C GLN A 263 1.13 2.50 26.98
N GLU A 264 0.77 2.94 25.78
CA GLU A 264 1.70 3.14 24.67
C GLU A 264 1.48 4.53 24.07
N LYS A 265 2.58 5.23 23.79
CA LYS A 265 2.57 6.52 23.11
C LYS A 265 3.66 6.54 22.07
N ASP A 266 3.27 6.57 20.80
CA ASP A 266 4.22 6.66 19.71
C ASP A 266 4.01 7.96 18.96
N THR A 267 5.10 8.58 18.54
CA THR A 267 5.11 9.81 17.76
C THR A 267 6.06 9.67 16.58
N TYR A 268 5.56 10.01 15.39
CA TYR A 268 6.36 10.03 14.16
C TYR A 268 6.21 11.40 13.51
N LEU A 269 7.33 12.12 13.44
CA LEU A 269 7.43 13.43 12.80
C LEU A 269 8.28 13.30 11.55
N THR A 270 7.72 13.65 10.40
CA THR A 270 8.43 13.56 9.11
C THR A 270 8.38 14.88 8.38
N SER A 271 9.53 15.30 7.87
CA SER A 271 9.68 16.45 6.99
C SER A 271 10.37 16.03 5.69
N PHE A 272 9.84 16.45 4.56
CA PHE A 272 10.40 16.17 3.25
C PHE A 272 10.35 17.43 2.40
N GLY A 273 11.46 17.69 1.69
CA GLY A 273 11.55 18.75 0.70
C GLY A 273 12.32 18.28 -0.53
N ALA A 274 11.85 18.65 -1.70
CA ALA A 274 12.50 18.38 -2.97
C ALA A 274 12.45 19.59 -3.88
N LEU A 275 13.58 19.95 -4.46
CA LEU A 275 13.71 20.96 -5.50
C LEU A 275 14.16 20.27 -6.79
N SER A 276 13.48 20.54 -7.91
CA SER A 276 13.89 20.03 -9.20
C SER A 276 13.85 21.10 -10.27
N ALA A 277 14.79 21.02 -11.20
CA ALA A 277 14.89 21.88 -12.38
C ALA A 277 14.80 21.00 -13.63
N ASP A 278 13.75 21.19 -14.40
CA ASP A 278 13.58 20.61 -15.72
C ASP A 278 14.16 21.58 -16.77
N TYR A 279 15.12 21.12 -17.56
CA TYR A 279 15.74 21.86 -18.64
C TYR A 279 15.51 21.16 -19.98
N GLN A 280 14.77 21.81 -20.86
CA GLN A 280 14.59 21.41 -22.25
C GLN A 280 15.71 21.99 -23.09
N ALA A 281 16.78 21.23 -23.32
CA ALA A 281 17.96 21.69 -24.04
C ALA A 281 17.62 21.99 -25.51
N ASN A 282 16.88 21.09 -26.14
CA ASN A 282 16.27 21.17 -27.45
C ASN A 282 15.03 20.29 -27.54
N ASP A 283 14.42 20.13 -28.70
CA ASP A 283 13.19 19.35 -28.88
C ASP A 283 13.37 17.87 -28.51
N ASP A 284 14.59 17.35 -28.63
CA ASP A 284 14.91 15.93 -28.43
C ASP A 284 15.43 15.63 -27.01
N LEU A 285 16.07 16.60 -26.32
CA LEU A 285 16.79 16.37 -25.06
C LEU A 285 16.19 17.16 -23.91
N LYS A 286 15.68 16.42 -22.92
CA LYS A 286 15.26 16.94 -21.61
C LYS A 286 16.21 16.45 -20.52
N LEU A 287 16.67 17.36 -19.67
CA LEU A 287 17.43 17.07 -18.45
C LEU A 287 16.64 17.48 -17.23
N THR A 288 16.74 16.71 -16.15
CA THR A 288 16.12 17.04 -14.86
C THR A 288 17.16 16.87 -13.76
N ALA A 289 17.44 17.93 -13.03
CA ALA A 289 18.25 17.91 -11.81
C ALA A 289 17.34 17.99 -10.60
N THR A 290 17.60 17.18 -9.56
CA THR A 290 16.77 17.12 -8.36
C THR A 290 17.64 17.02 -7.12
N VAL A 291 17.30 17.78 -6.09
CA VAL A 291 17.87 17.67 -4.73
C VAL A 291 16.74 17.43 -3.76
N THR A 292 16.91 16.47 -2.84
CA THR A 292 15.89 16.16 -1.84
C THR A 292 16.50 16.03 -0.46
N ALA A 293 15.73 16.37 0.56
CA ALA A 293 16.02 16.11 1.96
C ALA A 293 14.78 15.49 2.62
N PHE A 294 14.97 14.40 3.32
CA PHE A 294 13.98 13.70 4.12
C PHE A 294 14.50 13.55 5.52
N ASN A 295 13.75 14.01 6.51
CA ASN A 295 14.04 13.80 7.92
C ASN A 295 12.85 13.13 8.60
N THR A 296 13.11 12.14 9.44
CA THR A 296 12.10 11.52 10.30
C THR A 296 12.63 11.38 11.72
N GLN A 297 11.78 11.72 12.69
CA GLN A 297 12.00 11.48 14.11
C GLN A 297 10.90 10.56 14.59
N GLU A 298 11.27 9.46 15.21
CA GLU A 298 10.36 8.42 15.66
C GLU A 298 10.60 8.12 17.13
N GLU A 299 9.52 8.12 17.91
CA GLU A 299 9.51 7.75 19.33
C GLU A 299 8.48 6.63 19.53
N GLU A 300 8.92 5.51 20.07
CA GLU A 300 8.06 4.36 20.39
C GLU A 300 8.22 4.02 21.88
N TYR A 301 7.26 4.48 22.69
CA TYR A 301 7.31 4.36 24.14
C TYR A 301 6.10 3.60 24.66
N PHE A 302 6.35 2.42 25.26
CA PHE A 302 5.29 1.68 25.90
C PHE A 302 5.74 0.97 27.18
N ASP A 303 4.78 0.83 28.09
CA ASP A 303 4.82 -0.02 29.26
C ASP A 303 3.47 -0.75 29.31
N ILE A 304 3.46 -2.04 29.00
CA ILE A 304 2.25 -2.83 28.94
C ILE A 304 2.44 -4.12 29.72
N ALA A 305 1.62 -4.29 30.75
CA ALA A 305 1.46 -5.53 31.47
C ALA A 305 0.24 -6.29 30.92
N ALA A 306 0.35 -7.59 30.81
CA ALA A 306 -0.73 -8.48 30.39
C ALA A 306 -0.76 -9.74 31.27
N SER A 307 -1.92 -10.07 31.83
CA SER A 307 -2.19 -11.35 32.48
C SER A 307 -3.17 -12.16 31.65
N TYR A 308 -2.85 -13.41 31.42
CA TYR A 308 -3.58 -14.30 30.52
C TYR A 308 -4.28 -15.40 31.28
N ASN A 309 -5.60 -15.51 31.08
CA ASN A 309 -6.41 -16.59 31.56
C ASN A 309 -7.05 -17.33 30.39
N LEU A 310 -6.96 -18.66 30.41
CA LEU A 310 -7.62 -19.52 29.46
C LEU A 310 -8.84 -20.17 30.13
N GLY A 311 -10.00 -20.06 29.52
CA GLY A 311 -11.24 -20.56 30.01
C GLY A 311 -11.90 -21.59 29.10
N GLU A 312 -12.50 -22.61 29.68
CA GLU A 312 -13.39 -23.55 28.99
C GLU A 312 -14.80 -22.97 28.93
N VAL A 313 -15.42 -23.01 27.76
CA VAL A 313 -16.77 -22.48 27.55
C VAL A 313 -17.77 -23.63 27.48
N ASP A 314 -18.90 -23.53 28.14
CA ASP A 314 -19.96 -24.55 28.09
C ASP A 314 -20.56 -24.64 26.68
N ALA A 315 -20.31 -25.76 26.00
CA ALA A 315 -20.80 -26.07 24.66
C ALA A 315 -22.16 -26.80 24.66
N ASN A 316 -22.71 -27.16 25.81
CA ASN A 316 -23.96 -27.89 25.90
C ASN A 316 -25.16 -26.96 25.68
N ILE A 317 -25.79 -27.05 24.52
CA ILE A 317 -26.96 -26.24 24.12
C ILE A 317 -28.13 -26.36 25.09
N GLY A 318 -28.24 -27.47 25.83
CA GLY A 318 -29.29 -27.69 26.83
C GLY A 318 -28.96 -27.18 28.23
N SER A 319 -27.76 -26.65 28.45
CA SER A 319 -27.33 -26.13 29.77
C SER A 319 -27.85 -24.71 30.01
N GLN A 320 -28.10 -24.38 31.26
CA GLN A 320 -28.40 -23.00 31.67
C GLN A 320 -27.17 -22.08 31.55
N THR A 321 -25.98 -22.67 31.51
CA THR A 321 -24.69 -21.99 31.40
C THR A 321 -24.11 -22.05 29.97
N PHE A 322 -24.94 -22.40 28.98
CA PHE A 322 -24.52 -22.45 27.59
C PHE A 322 -23.86 -21.13 27.15
N GLY A 323 -22.62 -21.22 26.71
CA GLY A 323 -21.84 -20.08 26.30
C GLY A 323 -21.12 -19.34 27.44
N ASP A 324 -21.29 -19.73 28.68
CA ASP A 324 -20.56 -19.16 29.82
C ASP A 324 -19.22 -19.88 30.02
N VAL A 325 -18.24 -19.16 30.57
CA VAL A 325 -16.95 -19.75 30.96
C VAL A 325 -17.17 -20.52 32.27
N THR A 326 -17.04 -21.83 32.23
CA THR A 326 -17.27 -22.73 33.35
C THR A 326 -16.04 -22.93 34.23
N PHE A 327 -14.88 -22.87 33.61
CA PHE A 327 -13.57 -22.99 34.26
C PHE A 327 -12.58 -22.06 33.60
N SER A 328 -11.72 -21.38 34.36
CA SER A 328 -10.62 -20.61 33.82
C SER A 328 -9.37 -20.70 34.68
N GLU A 329 -8.22 -20.76 34.06
CA GLU A 329 -6.95 -20.81 34.75
C GLU A 329 -5.99 -19.73 34.20
N GLY A 330 -5.11 -19.23 35.08
CA GLY A 330 -4.02 -18.34 34.70
C GLY A 330 -2.97 -19.09 33.94
N ILE A 331 -2.62 -18.62 32.75
CA ILE A 331 -1.59 -19.24 31.88
C ILE A 331 -0.32 -18.43 31.76
N GLY A 332 -0.21 -17.33 32.49
CA GLY A 332 1.00 -16.53 32.60
C GLY A 332 0.73 -15.04 32.55
N SER A 333 1.80 -14.28 32.71
CA SER A 333 1.80 -12.83 32.60
C SER A 333 3.02 -12.35 31.83
N GLN A 334 2.94 -11.14 31.30
CA GLN A 334 3.96 -10.53 30.48
C GLN A 334 4.02 -9.04 30.80
N LEU A 335 5.24 -8.51 30.89
CA LEU A 335 5.49 -7.08 31.01
C LEU A 335 6.46 -6.66 29.93
N ASN A 336 5.97 -5.81 29.02
CA ASN A 336 6.74 -5.25 27.90
C ASN A 336 7.07 -3.79 28.16
N HIS A 337 8.33 -3.43 27.95
CA HIS A 337 8.82 -2.07 28.03
C HIS A 337 9.59 -1.68 26.78
N SER A 338 9.34 -0.47 26.28
CA SER A 338 10.12 0.10 25.16
C SER A 338 10.32 1.60 25.33
N ARG A 339 11.53 2.03 24.97
CA ARG A 339 11.93 3.44 24.81
C ARG A 339 12.86 3.52 23.61
N ASN A 340 12.26 3.53 22.43
CA ASN A 340 12.99 3.55 21.17
C ASN A 340 12.90 4.93 20.55
N ASP A 341 14.04 5.43 20.09
CA ASP A 341 14.16 6.69 19.37
C ASP A 341 14.90 6.45 18.06
N LEU A 342 14.44 7.09 17.01
CA LEU A 342 15.10 7.14 15.71
C LEU A 342 15.12 8.56 15.19
N ASP A 343 16.30 9.01 14.75
CA ASP A 343 16.48 10.24 13.97
C ASP A 343 17.23 9.88 12.70
N ALA A 344 16.58 10.12 11.54
CA ALA A 344 17.14 9.77 10.25
C ALA A 344 17.04 10.95 9.28
N LEU A 345 18.20 11.40 8.79
CA LEU A 345 18.32 12.40 7.73
C LEU A 345 18.84 11.74 6.46
N ILE A 346 18.07 11.81 5.38
CA ILE A 346 18.42 11.29 4.07
C ILE A 346 18.44 12.42 3.05
N THR A 347 19.56 12.61 2.37
CA THR A 347 19.72 13.61 1.33
C THR A 347 20.04 12.94 -0.01
N ASN A 348 19.46 13.44 -1.09
CA ASN A 348 19.72 12.94 -2.44
C ASN A 348 20.04 14.07 -3.41
N VAL A 349 20.94 13.79 -4.32
CA VAL A 349 21.19 14.59 -5.53
C VAL A 349 21.07 13.67 -6.73
N GLN A 350 20.26 14.04 -7.71
CA GLN A 350 19.99 13.23 -8.87
C GLN A 350 19.98 14.07 -10.14
N ILE A 351 20.56 13.53 -11.21
CA ILE A 351 20.44 14.06 -12.56
C ILE A 351 19.90 12.96 -13.47
N ARG A 352 18.87 13.27 -14.24
CA ARG A 352 18.29 12.39 -15.25
C ARG A 352 18.24 13.09 -16.59
N GLY A 353 18.41 12.32 -17.66
CA GLY A 353 18.23 12.78 -19.03
C GLY A 353 17.31 11.85 -19.79
N THR A 354 16.50 12.42 -20.67
CA THR A 354 15.74 11.71 -21.69
C THR A 354 16.05 12.34 -23.04
N TYR A 355 16.63 11.54 -23.93
CA TYR A 355 16.83 11.89 -25.32
C TYR A 355 15.87 11.09 -26.19
N LYS A 356 15.01 11.78 -26.94
CA LYS A 356 14.00 11.16 -27.77
C LYS A 356 14.09 11.74 -29.19
N LYS A 357 14.38 10.89 -30.15
CA LYS A 357 14.39 11.25 -31.55
C LYS A 357 13.71 10.18 -32.37
N ASP A 358 12.69 10.57 -33.12
CA ASP A 358 11.82 9.67 -33.87
C ASP A 358 11.27 8.55 -32.99
N GLU A 359 11.50 7.30 -33.35
CA GLU A 359 11.05 6.10 -32.59
C GLU A 359 12.06 5.62 -31.53
N ASN A 360 13.19 6.34 -31.38
CA ASN A 360 14.25 5.99 -30.44
C ASN A 360 14.19 6.85 -29.18
N GLN A 361 14.39 6.23 -28.03
CA GLN A 361 14.47 6.94 -26.75
C GLN A 361 15.61 6.37 -25.92
N ILE A 362 16.44 7.26 -25.41
CA ILE A 362 17.50 6.95 -24.44
C ILE A 362 17.14 7.65 -23.14
N ASP A 363 17.07 6.90 -22.04
CA ASP A 363 16.97 7.44 -20.69
C ASP A 363 18.22 7.08 -19.91
N PHE A 364 18.78 8.04 -19.21
CA PHE A 364 19.97 7.87 -18.38
C PHE A 364 19.86 8.69 -17.10
N GLY A 365 20.64 8.33 -16.10
CA GLY A 365 20.66 9.10 -14.86
C GLY A 365 21.67 8.60 -13.87
N ILE A 366 22.03 9.49 -12.96
CA ILE A 366 22.90 9.24 -11.82
C ILE A 366 22.24 9.80 -10.57
N LYS A 367 22.44 9.14 -9.44
CA LYS A 367 21.92 9.54 -8.12
C LYS A 367 22.98 9.28 -7.05
N TYR A 368 23.22 10.26 -6.22
CA TYR A 368 23.95 10.13 -4.97
C TYR A 368 22.98 10.30 -3.80
N GLN A 369 23.07 9.44 -2.80
CA GLN A 369 22.26 9.48 -1.57
C GLN A 369 23.15 9.31 -0.37
N SER A 370 22.96 10.16 0.63
CA SER A 370 23.57 10.06 1.95
C SER A 370 22.50 9.88 3.01
N GLU A 371 22.70 8.88 3.87
CA GLU A 371 21.79 8.56 4.98
C GLU A 371 22.60 8.68 6.28
N ASN A 372 22.15 9.56 7.17
CA ASN A 372 22.66 9.68 8.54
C ASN A 372 21.54 9.23 9.48
N ILE A 373 21.76 8.13 10.19
CA ILE A 373 20.75 7.49 11.03
C ILE A 373 21.32 7.29 12.41
N LYS A 374 20.57 7.75 13.41
CA LYS A 374 20.85 7.54 14.83
C LYS A 374 19.66 6.82 15.43
N ASP A 375 19.90 5.66 16.03
CA ASP A 375 18.85 4.96 16.76
C ASP A 375 19.31 4.63 18.19
N ARG A 376 18.36 4.65 19.09
CA ARG A 376 18.47 4.16 20.44
C ARG A 376 17.37 3.17 20.70
N ILE A 377 17.72 1.94 21.03
CA ILE A 377 16.80 0.87 21.35
C ILE A 377 16.96 0.50 22.81
N ARG A 378 15.87 0.53 23.54
CA ARG A 378 15.79 0.02 24.89
C ARG A 378 14.49 -0.73 25.04
N GLU A 379 14.55 -2.02 24.82
CA GLU A 379 13.41 -2.92 24.92
C GLU A 379 13.73 -4.02 25.93
N TRP A 380 12.80 -4.35 26.78
CA TRP A 380 12.87 -5.55 27.58
C TRP A 380 11.48 -6.16 27.79
N GLU A 381 11.46 -7.46 27.96
CA GLU A 381 10.28 -8.24 28.20
C GLU A 381 10.52 -9.16 29.38
N ILE A 382 9.61 -9.13 30.37
CA ILE A 382 9.56 -10.07 31.48
C ILE A 382 8.33 -10.95 31.27
N ILE A 383 8.55 -12.25 31.36
CA ILE A 383 7.47 -13.25 31.34
C ILE A 383 7.47 -13.89 32.70
N ASP A 384 6.36 -13.79 33.42
CA ASP A 384 6.11 -14.52 34.64
C ASP A 384 5.54 -15.88 34.27
N SER A 385 6.34 -16.90 34.54
CA SER A 385 5.98 -18.28 34.29
C SER A 385 5.61 -18.99 35.60
N VAL A 386 4.84 -18.34 36.51
CA VAL A 386 4.31 -19.06 37.67
C VAL A 386 3.49 -20.24 37.21
N GLY A 387 4.21 -21.22 36.74
CA GLY A 387 3.67 -22.44 36.26
C GLY A 387 3.22 -22.49 34.81
N PHE A 388 2.96 -21.35 34.16
CA PHE A 388 2.44 -21.31 32.80
C PHE A 388 3.13 -20.23 31.98
N SER A 389 3.86 -20.60 30.99
CA SER A 389 4.47 -19.66 30.06
C SER A 389 3.62 -19.56 28.80
N ILE A 390 3.22 -18.34 28.45
CA ILE A 390 2.63 -18.04 27.15
C ILE A 390 3.63 -18.37 26.04
N ARG A 391 4.90 -18.30 26.37
CA ARG A 391 6.01 -18.63 25.50
C ARG A 391 6.93 -19.62 26.21
N PRO A 392 7.37 -20.71 25.58
CA PRO A 392 8.44 -21.52 26.13
C PRO A 392 9.68 -20.65 26.33
N LEU A 393 10.16 -20.59 27.54
CA LEU A 393 11.24 -19.66 27.95
C LEU A 393 12.58 -19.94 27.29
N ASN A 394 12.81 -21.16 26.79
CA ASN A 394 14.06 -21.53 26.17
C ASN A 394 13.92 -22.87 25.47
N LEU A 395 14.64 -23.10 24.36
CA LEU A 395 14.70 -24.39 23.66
C LEU A 395 15.21 -25.55 24.55
N GLY A 396 15.96 -25.25 25.63
CA GLY A 396 16.40 -26.22 26.63
C GLY A 396 15.50 -26.36 27.84
N PHE A 397 14.42 -25.57 27.92
CA PHE A 397 13.52 -25.60 29.06
C PHE A 397 12.31 -26.46 28.73
N ILE A 398 12.33 -27.69 29.21
CA ILE A 398 11.19 -28.61 29.11
C ILE A 398 10.17 -28.15 30.16
N ASN A 399 9.18 -27.43 29.69
CA ASN A 399 8.09 -26.97 30.52
C ASN A 399 7.02 -28.09 30.63
N ASP A 400 7.41 -29.21 31.23
CA ASP A 400 6.55 -30.41 31.34
C ASP A 400 5.64 -30.39 32.57
N GLN A 401 5.57 -29.29 33.25
CA GLN A 401 5.09 -29.35 34.61
C GLN A 401 3.92 -28.46 34.92
N PRO A 402 3.01 -28.91 35.77
CA PRO A 402 2.48 -28.06 36.80
C PRO A 402 3.63 -27.89 37.81
N TYR A 403 4.39 -27.23 37.89
CA TYR A 403 5.22 -26.10 38.06
C TYR A 403 5.79 -25.99 39.44
N ASN A 404 7.02 -26.31 39.53
CA ASN A 404 7.83 -25.72 40.57
C ASN A 404 8.01 -24.25 40.20
N PRO A 405 7.52 -23.29 41.00
CA PRO A 405 7.74 -21.89 40.75
C PRO A 405 9.25 -21.66 40.59
N PHE A 406 9.61 -20.88 39.61
CA PHE A 406 10.99 -20.47 39.43
C PHE A 406 11.43 -19.72 40.70
N THR A 407 12.38 -20.29 41.43
CA THR A 407 12.87 -19.75 42.71
C THR A 407 14.06 -18.80 42.55
N GLY A 408 14.53 -18.60 41.31
CA GLY A 408 15.61 -17.66 41.00
C GLY A 408 15.12 -16.21 40.84
N PRO A 409 16.04 -15.25 40.70
CA PRO A 409 15.69 -13.88 40.40
C PRO A 409 14.98 -13.81 39.02
N ILE A 410 13.91 -13.04 38.92
CA ILE A 410 13.22 -12.78 37.64
C ILE A 410 14.23 -12.09 36.70
N GLN A 411 14.51 -12.73 35.57
CA GLN A 411 15.34 -12.19 34.52
C GLN A 411 14.50 -11.79 33.32
N PRO A 412 14.85 -10.73 32.59
CA PRO A 412 14.18 -10.40 31.34
C PRO A 412 14.30 -11.59 30.37
N PHE A 413 13.16 -11.97 29.76
CA PHE A 413 13.14 -12.92 28.66
C PHE A 413 13.88 -12.36 27.45
N GLN A 414 13.71 -11.06 27.19
CA GLN A 414 14.42 -10.31 26.20
C GLN A 414 14.91 -8.98 26.81
N ASN A 415 16.14 -8.60 26.50
CA ASN A 415 16.69 -7.32 26.91
C ASN A 415 17.60 -6.79 25.80
N ILE A 416 17.11 -5.83 25.04
CA ILE A 416 17.82 -5.19 23.95
C ILE A 416 18.22 -3.80 24.40
N ARG A 417 19.53 -3.51 24.37
CA ARG A 417 20.09 -2.18 24.62
C ARG A 417 21.10 -1.88 23.52
N ALA A 418 20.72 -1.04 22.60
CA ALA A 418 21.58 -0.64 21.50
C ALA A 418 21.50 0.87 21.27
N GLN A 419 22.64 1.44 20.91
CA GLN A 419 22.73 2.80 20.42
C GLN A 419 23.60 2.76 19.17
N ASN A 420 23.01 3.09 18.04
CA ASN A 420 23.67 2.98 16.77
C ASN A 420 23.75 4.34 16.06
N THR A 421 24.86 4.54 15.38
CA THR A 421 25.06 5.64 14.43
C THR A 421 25.52 5.04 13.13
N LEU A 422 24.72 5.27 12.06
CA LEU A 422 25.00 4.76 10.73
C LEU A 422 25.15 5.91 9.76
N ASN A 423 26.19 5.83 8.94
CA ASN A 423 26.35 6.64 7.73
C ASN A 423 26.35 5.70 6.53
N ILE A 424 25.35 5.85 5.65
CA ILE A 424 25.25 5.06 4.44
C ILE A 424 25.37 6.00 3.26
N SER A 425 26.35 5.75 2.37
CA SER A 425 26.51 6.47 1.12
C SER A 425 26.15 5.54 -0.04
N ARG A 426 25.32 6.02 -0.95
CA ARG A 426 24.86 5.26 -2.12
C ARG A 426 25.10 6.04 -3.38
N PHE A 427 25.69 5.41 -4.38
CA PHE A 427 25.83 5.94 -5.72
C PHE A 427 25.20 4.97 -6.71
N SER A 428 24.24 5.43 -7.48
CA SER A 428 23.58 4.60 -8.48
C SER A 428 23.48 5.32 -9.82
N GLY A 429 23.49 4.55 -10.90
CA GLY A 429 23.29 5.07 -12.24
C GLY A 429 22.59 4.05 -13.12
N PHE A 430 21.91 4.55 -14.16
CA PHE A 430 21.27 3.70 -15.14
C PHE A 430 21.41 4.28 -16.54
N PHE A 431 21.35 3.38 -17.51
CA PHE A 431 21.25 3.68 -18.93
C PHE A 431 20.26 2.69 -19.55
N GLN A 432 19.34 3.20 -20.36
CA GLN A 432 18.41 2.35 -21.10
C GLN A 432 18.13 2.94 -22.48
N TYR A 433 17.90 2.04 -23.43
CA TYR A 433 17.49 2.36 -24.78
C TYR A 433 16.16 1.67 -25.10
N SER A 434 15.23 2.44 -25.65
CA SER A 434 13.93 1.97 -26.11
C SER A 434 13.73 2.30 -27.58
N LYS A 435 13.09 1.41 -28.31
CA LYS A 435 12.73 1.64 -29.70
C LYS A 435 11.35 1.12 -30.01
N LYS A 436 10.60 1.89 -30.80
CA LYS A 436 9.38 1.46 -31.49
C LYS A 436 9.71 1.07 -32.91
N GLY A 437 8.95 0.16 -33.50
CA GLY A 437 9.18 -0.25 -34.87
C GLY A 437 8.17 -1.28 -35.36
N PHE A 438 8.51 -1.94 -36.44
CA PHE A 438 7.71 -2.98 -37.05
C PHE A 438 8.58 -4.21 -37.34
N ILE A 439 7.97 -5.39 -37.18
CA ILE A 439 8.49 -6.64 -37.72
C ILE A 439 7.44 -7.16 -38.71
N GLY A 440 7.72 -7.03 -40.02
CA GLY A 440 6.68 -7.15 -41.02
C GLY A 440 5.60 -6.09 -40.82
N GLU A 441 4.34 -6.51 -40.69
CA GLU A 441 3.20 -5.62 -40.43
C GLU A 441 2.88 -5.46 -38.91
N HIS A 442 3.63 -6.14 -38.03
CA HIS A 442 3.36 -6.16 -36.60
C HIS A 442 4.09 -5.00 -35.90
N LYS A 443 3.38 -4.22 -35.07
CA LYS A 443 4.00 -3.18 -34.25
C LYS A 443 4.77 -3.82 -33.11
N VAL A 444 6.01 -3.38 -32.91
CA VAL A 444 6.87 -3.85 -31.83
C VAL A 444 7.42 -2.69 -31.02
N TRP A 445 7.67 -2.96 -29.77
CA TRP A 445 8.39 -2.09 -28.87
C TRP A 445 9.38 -2.93 -28.05
N TRP A 446 10.57 -2.41 -27.81
CA TRP A 446 11.55 -3.06 -26.96
C TRP A 446 12.35 -2.03 -26.15
N ASN A 447 12.83 -2.48 -25.01
CA ASN A 447 13.68 -1.73 -24.10
C ASN A 447 14.77 -2.64 -23.57
N ILE A 448 16.00 -2.15 -23.54
CA ILE A 448 17.13 -2.80 -22.90
C ILE A 448 17.80 -1.76 -22.02
N GLY A 449 18.10 -2.13 -20.79
CA GLY A 449 18.72 -1.22 -19.85
C GLY A 449 19.61 -1.94 -18.84
N ILE A 450 20.50 -1.18 -18.25
CA ILE A 450 21.41 -1.61 -17.21
C ILE A 450 21.40 -0.59 -16.09
N ARG A 451 21.49 -1.07 -14.85
CA ARG A 451 21.61 -0.25 -13.67
C ARG A 451 22.74 -0.75 -12.79
N GLY A 452 23.58 0.17 -12.31
CA GLY A 452 24.62 -0.09 -11.32
C GLY A 452 24.30 0.61 -10.01
N HIS A 453 24.66 -0.01 -8.90
CA HIS A 453 24.52 0.57 -7.56
C HIS A 453 25.70 0.18 -6.69
N HIS A 454 26.42 1.19 -6.20
CA HIS A 454 27.47 1.08 -5.22
C HIS A 454 26.96 1.69 -3.89
N TRP A 455 27.22 1.01 -2.77
CA TRP A 455 26.95 1.58 -1.46
C TRP A 455 28.04 1.23 -0.46
N SER A 456 28.18 2.08 0.55
CA SER A 456 29.06 1.87 1.67
C SER A 456 28.28 2.07 2.97
N VAL A 457 28.58 1.24 3.97
CA VAL A 457 28.00 1.30 5.30
C VAL A 457 29.11 1.49 6.33
N GLU A 458 29.01 2.57 7.09
CA GLU A 458 29.80 2.86 8.27
C GLU A 458 28.89 2.83 9.49
N ALA A 459 29.18 1.99 10.46
CA ALA A 459 28.34 1.82 11.65
C ALA A 459 29.19 1.84 12.92
N ASN A 460 28.84 2.67 13.90
CA ASN A 460 29.47 2.70 15.22
C ASN A 460 31.01 2.74 15.18
N ASN A 461 31.60 3.50 14.27
CA ASN A 461 33.06 3.60 14.04
C ASN A 461 33.73 2.27 13.62
N ASN A 462 32.97 1.28 13.15
CA ASN A 462 33.54 0.08 12.55
C ASN A 462 34.07 0.37 11.13
N PRO A 463 34.94 -0.50 10.59
CA PRO A 463 35.44 -0.35 9.23
C PRO A 463 34.29 -0.24 8.20
N ILE A 464 34.47 0.64 7.22
CA ILE A 464 33.51 0.87 6.14
C ILE A 464 33.46 -0.38 5.24
N VAL A 465 32.26 -0.87 4.99
CA VAL A 465 32.02 -2.00 4.08
C VAL A 465 31.45 -1.45 2.75
N HIS A 466 32.13 -1.75 1.66
CA HIS A 466 31.72 -1.36 0.29
C HIS A 466 31.14 -2.53 -0.46
N GLN A 467 30.05 -2.30 -1.19
CA GLN A 467 29.41 -3.32 -2.03
C GLN A 467 28.97 -2.69 -3.37
N PHE A 468 28.88 -3.54 -4.41
CA PHE A 468 28.46 -3.13 -5.74
C PHE A 468 27.61 -4.20 -6.40
N ILE A 469 26.58 -3.79 -7.12
CA ILE A 469 25.68 -4.67 -7.89
C ILE A 469 25.40 -4.08 -9.26
N VAL A 470 25.06 -4.98 -10.20
CA VAL A 470 24.62 -4.66 -11.56
C VAL A 470 23.30 -5.38 -11.84
N SER A 471 22.36 -4.66 -12.45
CA SER A 471 20.99 -5.10 -12.69
C SER A 471 20.58 -4.86 -14.16
N PRO A 472 20.90 -5.78 -15.09
CA PRO A 472 20.42 -5.73 -16.47
C PRO A 472 18.93 -6.08 -16.53
N ARG A 473 18.19 -5.39 -17.42
CA ARG A 473 16.74 -5.58 -17.62
C ARG A 473 16.39 -5.41 -19.09
N ALA A 474 15.41 -6.18 -19.54
CA ALA A 474 14.91 -6.10 -20.91
C ALA A 474 13.39 -6.29 -20.96
N GLN A 475 12.75 -5.65 -21.92
CA GLN A 475 11.34 -5.78 -22.22
C GLN A 475 11.14 -5.83 -23.73
N PHE A 476 10.17 -6.62 -24.15
CA PHE A 476 9.72 -6.68 -25.54
C PHE A 476 8.19 -6.78 -25.56
N ALA A 477 7.57 -6.05 -26.47
CA ALA A 477 6.14 -6.16 -26.72
C ALA A 477 5.85 -6.17 -28.20
N MET A 478 4.83 -6.93 -28.60
CA MET A 478 4.39 -7.06 -29.96
C MET A 478 2.87 -6.96 -30.03
N LYS A 479 2.37 -6.09 -30.89
CA LYS A 479 0.97 -5.97 -31.27
C LYS A 479 0.82 -6.47 -32.71
N PRO A 480 0.35 -7.72 -32.91
CA PRO A 480 0.13 -8.26 -34.22
C PRO A 480 -0.90 -7.43 -35.02
N ASN A 481 -0.75 -7.37 -36.33
CA ASN A 481 -1.74 -6.81 -37.23
C ASN A 481 -2.87 -7.83 -37.50
N TRP A 482 -3.62 -8.15 -36.43
CA TRP A 482 -4.77 -9.07 -36.48
C TRP A 482 -6.08 -8.29 -36.38
N GLU A 483 -7.19 -8.90 -36.75
CA GLU A 483 -8.52 -8.33 -36.51
C GLU A 483 -8.78 -8.11 -35.00
N LYS A 484 -8.22 -8.98 -34.15
CA LYS A 484 -8.31 -8.86 -32.70
C LYS A 484 -7.25 -7.96 -32.16
N ASP A 485 -7.62 -6.99 -31.32
CA ASP A 485 -6.71 -6.07 -30.67
C ASP A 485 -6.00 -6.76 -29.49
N ILE A 486 -4.90 -7.45 -29.75
CA ILE A 486 -4.12 -8.19 -28.76
C ILE A 486 -2.70 -7.65 -28.73
N LEU A 487 -2.19 -7.39 -27.53
CA LEU A 487 -0.81 -7.05 -27.25
C LEU A 487 -0.15 -8.17 -26.44
N PHE A 488 0.99 -8.65 -26.86
CA PHE A 488 1.82 -9.61 -26.12
C PHE A 488 3.03 -8.91 -25.55
N ARG A 489 3.46 -9.32 -24.34
CA ARG A 489 4.61 -8.76 -23.63
C ARG A 489 5.48 -9.86 -23.05
N ILE A 490 6.79 -9.64 -23.07
CA ILE A 490 7.75 -10.37 -22.26
C ILE A 490 8.67 -9.36 -21.60
N SER A 491 8.93 -9.54 -20.32
CA SER A 491 9.88 -8.73 -19.59
C SER A 491 10.66 -9.57 -18.59
N GLY A 492 11.91 -9.18 -18.35
CA GLY A 492 12.75 -9.87 -17.41
C GLY A 492 14.03 -9.12 -17.10
N GLY A 493 14.75 -9.63 -16.11
CA GLY A 493 16.01 -9.06 -15.69
C GLY A 493 16.38 -9.38 -14.27
N VAL A 494 17.47 -8.78 -13.83
CA VAL A 494 17.97 -8.83 -12.47
C VAL A 494 17.52 -7.60 -11.72
N TYR A 495 16.91 -7.83 -10.57
CA TYR A 495 16.46 -6.79 -9.63
C TYR A 495 17.20 -7.00 -8.32
N SER A 496 17.75 -5.94 -7.77
CA SER A 496 18.52 -6.02 -6.54
C SER A 496 18.06 -4.93 -5.58
N GLN A 497 18.02 -5.26 -4.29
CA GLN A 497 17.66 -4.32 -3.23
C GLN A 497 18.79 -4.28 -2.22
N PRO A 498 19.61 -3.20 -2.21
CA PRO A 498 20.54 -2.95 -1.13
C PRO A 498 19.80 -2.82 0.20
N PRO A 499 20.38 -3.30 1.32
CA PRO A 499 19.70 -3.29 2.60
C PRO A 499 19.41 -1.87 3.07
N PHE A 500 18.22 -1.63 3.62
CA PHE A 500 17.94 -0.42 4.39
C PHE A 500 18.27 -0.65 5.87
N TYR A 501 18.26 0.40 6.70
CA TYR A 501 18.87 0.34 8.01
C TYR A 501 18.28 -0.76 8.94
N LYS A 502 16.97 -1.06 8.88
CA LYS A 502 16.37 -2.13 9.70
C LYS A 502 16.83 -3.53 9.29
N GLU A 503 17.13 -3.75 8.01
CA GLU A 503 17.69 -5.00 7.51
C GLU A 503 19.14 -5.24 7.94
N LEU A 504 19.85 -4.17 8.32
CA LEU A 504 21.22 -4.25 8.86
C LEU A 504 21.25 -4.59 10.35
N ARG A 505 20.11 -4.56 11.04
CA ARG A 505 19.99 -4.73 12.48
C ARG A 505 19.51 -6.13 12.82
N ASP A 506 20.29 -6.85 13.65
CA ASP A 506 19.91 -8.15 14.18
C ASP A 506 18.90 -8.06 15.35
N PHE A 507 18.52 -9.21 15.90
CA PHE A 507 17.57 -9.28 17.03
C PHE A 507 18.10 -8.69 18.34
N GLU A 508 19.42 -8.53 18.48
CA GLU A 508 20.07 -7.92 19.64
C GLU A 508 20.23 -6.39 19.48
N GLY A 509 19.79 -5.86 18.34
CA GLY A 509 19.91 -4.43 18.02
C GLY A 509 21.26 -4.03 17.44
N LYS A 510 22.17 -4.98 17.20
CA LYS A 510 23.51 -4.73 16.65
C LYS A 510 23.46 -4.57 15.13
N ILE A 511 24.23 -3.61 14.61
CA ILE A 511 24.35 -3.38 13.17
C ILE A 511 25.41 -4.30 12.56
N LEU A 512 25.00 -5.01 11.50
CA LEU A 512 25.84 -5.87 10.67
C LEU A 512 26.03 -5.23 9.30
N SER A 513 27.17 -4.55 9.09
CA SER A 513 27.45 -3.77 7.88
C SER A 513 27.67 -4.61 6.61
N ASN A 514 27.90 -5.93 6.76
CA ASN A 514 28.22 -6.84 5.67
C ASN A 514 26.99 -7.50 4.99
N ILE A 515 25.78 -7.12 5.38
CA ILE A 515 24.55 -7.63 4.77
C ILE A 515 24.53 -7.29 3.27
N LYS A 516 24.32 -8.32 2.46
CA LYS A 516 24.34 -8.22 1.00
C LYS A 516 22.98 -7.73 0.48
N ALA A 517 22.98 -7.16 -0.72
CA ALA A 517 21.74 -6.90 -1.44
C ALA A 517 20.97 -8.19 -1.68
N GLN A 518 19.68 -8.17 -1.39
CA GLN A 518 18.76 -9.21 -1.85
C GLN A 518 18.61 -9.11 -3.37
N LYS A 519 18.46 -10.25 -4.05
CA LYS A 519 18.36 -10.33 -5.51
C LYS A 519 17.14 -11.14 -5.94
N SER A 520 16.52 -10.69 -7.03
CA SER A 520 15.43 -11.38 -7.70
C SER A 520 15.66 -11.38 -9.21
N VAL A 521 15.58 -12.54 -9.84
CA VAL A 521 15.56 -12.67 -11.30
C VAL A 521 14.11 -12.83 -11.70
N HIS A 522 13.57 -11.88 -12.48
CA HIS A 522 12.19 -11.89 -12.94
C HIS A 522 12.07 -12.36 -14.37
N MET A 523 11.00 -13.11 -14.63
CA MET A 523 10.45 -13.38 -15.94
C MET A 523 8.94 -13.18 -15.88
N VAL A 524 8.41 -12.31 -16.74
CA VAL A 524 6.98 -11.99 -16.83
C VAL A 524 6.53 -12.09 -18.26
N LEU A 525 5.46 -12.86 -18.50
CA LEU A 525 4.76 -12.97 -19.77
C LEU A 525 3.38 -12.34 -19.60
N GLY A 526 3.01 -11.42 -20.48
CA GLY A 526 1.74 -10.72 -20.40
C GLY A 526 1.00 -10.66 -21.72
N SER A 527 -0.31 -10.55 -21.64
CA SER A 527 -1.19 -10.32 -22.78
C SER A 527 -2.31 -9.37 -22.40
N ASP A 528 -2.57 -8.40 -23.26
CA ASP A 528 -3.74 -7.51 -23.18
C ASP A 528 -4.61 -7.74 -24.39
N TYR A 529 -5.88 -8.07 -24.16
CA TYR A 529 -6.89 -8.24 -25.19
C TYR A 529 -8.00 -7.21 -25.00
N SER A 530 -8.11 -6.27 -25.96
CA SER A 530 -9.18 -5.27 -26.00
C SER A 530 -10.29 -5.75 -26.94
N PHE A 531 -11.53 -5.74 -26.47
CA PHE A 531 -12.68 -6.21 -27.20
C PHE A 531 -13.95 -5.45 -26.81
N THR A 532 -15.04 -5.68 -27.50
CA THR A 532 -16.32 -5.03 -27.26
C THR A 532 -17.37 -6.07 -26.90
N ILE A 533 -18.10 -5.84 -25.79
CA ILE A 533 -19.31 -6.57 -25.41
C ILE A 533 -20.42 -5.55 -25.20
N TRP A 534 -21.61 -5.80 -25.73
CA TRP A 534 -22.77 -4.88 -25.66
C TRP A 534 -22.47 -3.47 -26.19
N ASN A 535 -21.63 -3.37 -27.22
CA ASN A 535 -21.11 -2.11 -27.78
C ASN A 535 -20.33 -1.25 -26.76
N ARG A 536 -19.72 -1.86 -25.76
CA ARG A 536 -18.93 -1.20 -24.72
C ARG A 536 -17.51 -1.78 -24.67
N PRO A 537 -16.51 -0.95 -24.32
CA PRO A 537 -15.12 -1.39 -24.30
C PRO A 537 -14.83 -2.27 -23.08
N PHE A 538 -14.12 -3.37 -23.33
CA PHE A 538 -13.58 -4.27 -22.34
C PHE A 538 -12.11 -4.56 -22.63
N LYS A 539 -11.33 -4.79 -21.57
CA LYS A 539 -9.93 -5.20 -21.65
C LYS A 539 -9.67 -6.36 -20.70
N LEU A 540 -9.17 -7.44 -21.23
CA LEU A 540 -8.66 -8.58 -20.47
C LEU A 540 -7.14 -8.50 -20.42
N THR A 541 -6.58 -8.35 -19.22
CA THR A 541 -5.13 -8.40 -18.97
C THR A 541 -4.81 -9.70 -18.27
N THR A 542 -3.83 -10.44 -18.79
CA THR A 542 -3.34 -11.68 -18.18
C THR A 542 -1.82 -11.62 -18.09
N GLU A 543 -1.26 -11.96 -16.91
CA GLU A 543 0.19 -12.04 -16.71
C GLU A 543 0.56 -13.31 -15.95
N VAL A 544 1.57 -14.02 -16.43
CA VAL A 544 2.20 -15.16 -15.75
C VAL A 544 3.62 -14.72 -15.38
N TYR A 545 4.04 -15.02 -14.16
CA TYR A 545 5.34 -14.57 -13.67
C TYR A 545 6.07 -15.64 -12.88
N TYR A 546 7.39 -15.55 -12.93
CA TYR A 546 8.32 -16.30 -12.11
C TYR A 546 9.41 -15.38 -11.60
N LYS A 547 9.70 -15.45 -10.29
CA LYS A 547 10.78 -14.73 -9.62
C LYS A 547 11.66 -15.75 -8.91
N ASN A 548 12.96 -15.74 -9.17
CA ASN A 548 13.95 -16.53 -8.42
C ASN A 548 14.67 -15.60 -7.45
N LEU A 549 14.58 -15.88 -6.16
CA LEU A 549 15.07 -15.04 -5.07
C LEU A 549 16.36 -15.63 -4.48
N SER A 550 17.36 -14.79 -4.25
CA SER A 550 18.64 -15.16 -3.64
C SER A 550 19.13 -14.08 -2.69
N ASN A 551 19.99 -14.47 -1.74
CA ASN A 551 20.47 -13.61 -0.66
C ASN A 551 19.32 -12.99 0.14
N ILE A 552 18.22 -13.71 0.34
CA ILE A 552 17.08 -13.22 1.13
C ILE A 552 17.55 -13.01 2.57
N ASN A 553 17.16 -11.87 3.14
CA ASN A 553 17.25 -11.60 4.56
C ASN A 553 15.92 -12.01 5.22
N PRO A 554 15.84 -13.18 5.88
CA PRO A 554 14.61 -13.64 6.50
C PRO A 554 14.13 -12.67 7.57
N TYR A 555 12.83 -12.62 7.74
CA TYR A 555 12.19 -11.84 8.79
C TYR A 555 11.10 -12.64 9.49
N SER A 556 10.84 -12.32 10.73
CA SER A 556 9.68 -12.78 11.47
C SER A 556 8.67 -11.65 11.67
N VAL A 557 7.41 -12.02 11.81
CA VAL A 557 6.36 -11.10 12.20
C VAL A 557 6.00 -11.39 13.65
N ASP A 558 6.43 -10.51 14.56
CA ASP A 558 6.14 -10.60 15.98
C ASP A 558 5.01 -9.65 16.32
N ASN A 559 3.84 -10.22 16.61
CA ASN A 559 2.57 -9.51 16.72
C ASN A 559 2.25 -8.74 15.42
N VAL A 560 2.70 -7.52 15.26
CA VAL A 560 2.52 -6.73 14.03
C VAL A 560 3.83 -6.14 13.55
N ARG A 561 4.95 -6.42 14.24
CA ARG A 561 6.27 -5.88 13.96
C ARG A 561 7.06 -6.85 13.09
N ILE A 562 7.70 -6.31 12.05
CA ILE A 562 8.67 -7.08 11.25
C ILE A 562 10.05 -6.93 11.89
N ARG A 563 10.67 -8.08 12.15
CA ARG A 563 12.05 -8.17 12.69
C ARG A 563 12.89 -8.96 11.71
N TYR A 564 13.90 -8.30 11.15
CA TYR A 564 14.87 -8.93 10.24
C TYR A 564 15.93 -9.69 11.03
N GLN A 565 16.43 -10.78 10.45
CA GLN A 565 17.49 -11.58 11.05
C GLN A 565 18.88 -10.98 10.80
N ALA A 566 19.00 -9.98 9.92
CA ALA A 566 20.25 -9.43 9.45
C ALA A 566 21.22 -10.53 8.94
N ASN A 567 20.69 -11.48 8.17
CA ASN A 567 21.42 -12.61 7.64
C ASN A 567 20.90 -12.97 6.24
N ASN A 568 21.80 -13.11 5.25
CA ASN A 568 21.43 -13.48 3.89
C ASN A 568 21.46 -15.00 3.66
N ASN A 569 20.88 -15.77 4.56
CA ASN A 569 20.96 -17.24 4.61
C ASN A 569 19.80 -17.95 3.89
N ALA A 570 18.93 -17.20 3.20
CA ALA A 570 17.80 -17.81 2.51
C ALA A 570 17.82 -17.57 0.99
N LYS A 571 17.20 -18.50 0.28
CA LYS A 571 16.85 -18.43 -1.13
C LYS A 571 15.38 -18.80 -1.29
N GLY A 572 14.75 -18.37 -2.38
CA GLY A 572 13.32 -18.60 -2.55
C GLY A 572 12.84 -18.42 -3.97
N TYR A 573 11.53 -18.50 -4.14
CA TYR A 573 10.88 -18.17 -5.40
C TYR A 573 9.47 -17.64 -5.17
N ALA A 574 8.96 -16.94 -6.19
CA ALA A 574 7.56 -16.59 -6.30
C ALA A 574 7.09 -16.85 -7.73
N THR A 575 5.95 -17.51 -7.88
CA THR A 575 5.35 -17.81 -9.18
C THR A 575 3.86 -17.65 -9.10
N GLY A 576 3.24 -17.22 -10.20
CA GLY A 576 1.80 -17.02 -10.19
C GLY A 576 1.24 -16.52 -11.51
N MET A 577 -0.06 -16.29 -11.49
CA MET A 577 -0.85 -15.77 -12.60
C MET A 577 -1.81 -14.72 -12.11
N ASP A 578 -1.85 -13.61 -12.81
CA ASP A 578 -2.75 -12.48 -12.58
C ASP A 578 -3.68 -12.31 -13.77
N ILE A 579 -4.97 -12.18 -13.51
CA ILE A 579 -6.01 -11.94 -14.53
C ILE A 579 -6.82 -10.72 -14.09
N ARG A 580 -7.07 -9.79 -14.99
CA ARG A 580 -7.97 -8.66 -14.76
C ARG A 580 -8.87 -8.44 -15.97
N LEU A 581 -10.15 -8.47 -15.73
CA LEU A 581 -11.16 -8.04 -16.68
C LEU A 581 -11.69 -6.69 -16.23
N ASN A 582 -11.43 -5.64 -16.99
CA ASN A 582 -12.01 -4.32 -16.77
C ASN A 582 -12.82 -3.85 -17.98
N GLY A 583 -13.87 -3.07 -17.73
CA GLY A 583 -14.70 -2.53 -18.78
C GLY A 583 -15.98 -1.86 -18.26
N GLU A 584 -16.78 -1.41 -19.16
CA GLU A 584 -18.05 -0.76 -18.86
C GLU A 584 -19.16 -1.81 -18.69
N PHE A 585 -19.25 -2.45 -17.53
CA PHE A 585 -20.37 -3.34 -17.19
C PHE A 585 -21.69 -2.55 -17.10
N VAL A 586 -21.59 -1.31 -16.67
CA VAL A 586 -22.68 -0.31 -16.69
C VAL A 586 -22.25 0.86 -17.57
N PRO A 587 -23.12 1.39 -18.46
CA PRO A 587 -22.74 2.48 -19.35
C PRO A 587 -22.11 3.66 -18.63
N GLY A 588 -20.94 4.11 -19.09
CA GLY A 588 -20.19 5.23 -18.50
C GLY A 588 -19.52 4.96 -17.17
N ASN A 589 -19.64 3.73 -16.61
CA ASN A 589 -18.98 3.34 -15.36
C ASN A 589 -18.05 2.15 -15.58
N GLU A 590 -16.76 2.36 -15.36
CA GLU A 590 -15.76 1.31 -15.45
C GLU A 590 -15.73 0.49 -14.15
N SER A 591 -15.89 -0.80 -14.29
CA SER A 591 -15.78 -1.78 -13.21
C SER A 591 -14.75 -2.85 -13.57
N TRP A 592 -14.25 -3.61 -12.60
CA TRP A 592 -13.32 -4.70 -12.89
C TRP A 592 -13.40 -5.86 -11.90
N ILE A 593 -12.99 -7.00 -12.41
CA ILE A 593 -12.79 -8.23 -11.65
C ILE A 593 -11.32 -8.61 -11.77
N SER A 594 -10.68 -8.86 -10.66
CA SER A 594 -9.26 -9.22 -10.56
C SER A 594 -9.10 -10.56 -9.88
N LEU A 595 -8.31 -11.44 -10.46
CA LEU A 595 -7.98 -12.76 -9.93
C LEU A 595 -6.47 -12.91 -9.89
N GLY A 596 -5.90 -13.28 -8.75
CA GLY A 596 -4.50 -13.58 -8.57
C GLY A 596 -4.31 -14.96 -7.95
N ILE A 597 -3.37 -15.74 -8.52
CA ILE A 597 -2.91 -17.00 -7.95
C ILE A 597 -1.42 -16.87 -7.73
N LEU A 598 -0.95 -17.17 -6.52
CA LEU A 598 0.44 -17.01 -6.12
C LEU A 598 0.91 -18.20 -5.31
N LYS A 599 2.16 -18.58 -5.52
CA LYS A 599 2.92 -19.43 -4.62
C LYS A 599 4.28 -18.79 -4.38
N THR A 600 4.64 -18.53 -3.11
CA THR A 600 5.97 -18.05 -2.74
C THR A 600 6.50 -18.82 -1.54
N GLU A 601 7.72 -19.32 -1.67
CA GLU A 601 8.39 -20.13 -0.66
C GLU A 601 9.84 -19.69 -0.51
N GLU A 602 10.39 -19.92 0.69
CA GLU A 602 11.79 -19.68 1.00
C GLU A 602 12.43 -20.89 1.68
N ASN A 603 13.73 -21.04 1.47
CA ASN A 603 14.53 -22.08 2.05
C ASN A 603 15.64 -21.42 2.87
N ILE A 604 15.50 -21.46 4.19
CA ILE A 604 16.42 -20.89 5.16
C ILE A 604 17.44 -21.98 5.53
N ASP A 605 18.72 -21.64 5.49
CA ASP A 605 19.83 -22.55 5.82
C ASP A 605 19.82 -23.90 5.08
N ASN A 606 19.24 -23.95 3.89
CA ASN A 606 19.07 -25.17 3.08
C ASN A 606 18.26 -26.30 3.76
N ARG A 607 17.35 -25.98 4.69
CA ARG A 607 16.52 -26.93 5.44
C ARG A 607 15.29 -27.42 4.68
N GLY A 608 15.04 -26.94 3.48
CA GLY A 608 13.83 -27.19 2.69
C GLY A 608 12.98 -25.93 2.52
N TYR A 609 11.96 -26.00 1.66
CA TYR A 609 11.10 -24.86 1.37
C TYR A 609 9.91 -24.79 2.31
N ILE A 610 9.66 -23.61 2.85
CA ILE A 610 8.49 -23.24 3.64
C ILE A 610 7.81 -22.02 3.02
N ALA A 611 6.54 -21.82 3.30
CA ALA A 611 5.81 -20.65 2.83
C ALA A 611 6.40 -19.36 3.40
N ARG A 612 6.66 -18.35 2.53
CA ARG A 612 7.07 -17.02 2.98
C ARG A 612 5.91 -16.33 3.72
N PRO A 613 6.19 -15.40 4.65
CA PRO A 613 5.12 -14.66 5.37
C PRO A 613 4.12 -13.94 4.46
N SER A 614 4.52 -13.59 3.24
CA SER A 614 3.70 -12.96 2.20
C SER A 614 2.97 -13.94 1.27
N ASP A 615 3.01 -15.27 1.53
CA ASP A 615 2.42 -16.28 0.66
C ASP A 615 0.90 -16.30 0.76
N GLN A 616 0.25 -15.57 -0.13
CA GLN A 616 -1.21 -15.50 -0.27
C GLN A 616 -1.65 -16.18 -1.56
N ARG A 617 -2.12 -17.44 -1.44
CA ARG A 617 -2.31 -18.38 -2.57
C ARG A 617 -3.36 -17.91 -3.57
N PHE A 618 -4.44 -17.31 -3.11
CA PHE A 618 -5.56 -16.92 -3.95
C PHE A 618 -6.08 -15.55 -3.53
N LYS A 619 -6.38 -14.74 -4.52
CA LYS A 619 -6.99 -13.43 -4.35
C LYS A 619 -8.08 -13.22 -5.39
N LEU A 620 -9.23 -12.72 -4.94
CA LEU A 620 -10.31 -12.19 -5.78
C LEU A 620 -10.64 -10.78 -5.32
N GLY A 621 -10.62 -9.84 -6.25
CA GLY A 621 -11.06 -8.46 -6.03
C GLY A 621 -12.11 -8.08 -7.06
N ILE A 622 -13.21 -7.47 -6.63
CA ILE A 622 -14.26 -6.96 -7.51
C ILE A 622 -14.53 -5.52 -7.11
N LEU A 623 -14.37 -4.60 -8.04
CA LEU A 623 -14.87 -3.24 -7.92
C LEU A 623 -16.01 -3.07 -8.92
N PHE A 624 -17.22 -2.87 -8.42
CA PHE A 624 -18.40 -2.66 -9.21
C PHE A 624 -18.97 -1.27 -8.94
N GLN A 625 -19.29 -0.53 -10.01
CA GLN A 625 -19.84 0.82 -9.95
C GLN A 625 -21.10 0.86 -10.80
N ASP A 626 -22.15 1.44 -10.23
CA ASP A 626 -23.46 1.56 -10.87
C ASP A 626 -24.12 2.89 -10.49
N TYR A 627 -25.22 3.21 -11.12
CA TYR A 627 -26.15 4.26 -10.72
C TYR A 627 -27.56 3.66 -10.58
N VAL A 628 -28.35 4.25 -9.70
CA VAL A 628 -29.72 3.77 -9.47
C VAL A 628 -30.57 4.09 -10.69
N PRO A 629 -31.25 3.10 -11.32
CA PRO A 629 -32.16 3.35 -12.42
C PRO A 629 -33.20 4.44 -12.07
N ASN A 630 -33.43 5.38 -12.97
CA ASN A 630 -34.29 6.55 -12.79
C ASN A 630 -33.80 7.63 -11.81
N LEU A 631 -32.65 7.42 -11.15
CA LEU A 631 -31.99 8.39 -10.29
C LEU A 631 -30.46 8.39 -10.53
N PRO A 632 -30.01 8.82 -11.74
CA PRO A 632 -28.60 8.70 -12.17
C PRO A 632 -27.61 9.50 -11.29
N ASP A 633 -28.09 10.48 -10.54
CA ASP A 633 -27.31 11.25 -9.57
C ASP A 633 -26.97 10.42 -8.32
N LEU A 634 -27.68 9.31 -8.08
CA LEU A 634 -27.40 8.39 -6.98
C LEU A 634 -26.53 7.23 -7.49
N LYS A 635 -25.26 7.26 -7.11
CA LYS A 635 -24.25 6.27 -7.53
C LYS A 635 -24.00 5.27 -6.41
N ALA A 636 -23.86 4.01 -6.78
CA ALA A 636 -23.56 2.91 -5.87
C ALA A 636 -22.20 2.30 -6.21
N TYR A 637 -21.42 1.97 -5.19
CA TYR A 637 -20.09 1.39 -5.29
C TYR A 637 -19.99 0.18 -4.41
N LEU A 638 -19.49 -0.92 -4.93
CA LEU A 638 -19.26 -2.15 -4.20
C LEU A 638 -17.81 -2.58 -4.39
N ASN A 639 -17.12 -2.79 -3.28
CA ASN A 639 -15.77 -3.33 -3.24
C ASN A 639 -15.79 -4.66 -2.50
N LEU A 640 -15.51 -5.76 -3.21
CA LEU A 640 -15.42 -7.10 -2.62
C LEU A 640 -13.98 -7.57 -2.68
N VAL A 641 -13.47 -8.06 -1.56
CA VAL A 641 -12.13 -8.64 -1.47
C VAL A 641 -12.21 -10.00 -0.77
N TYR A 642 -11.65 -11.00 -1.41
CA TYR A 642 -11.39 -12.31 -0.84
C TYR A 642 -9.92 -12.65 -1.03
N ASN A 643 -9.21 -12.94 0.05
CA ASN A 643 -7.82 -13.37 0.03
C ASN A 643 -7.70 -14.65 0.87
N SER A 644 -7.03 -15.67 0.35
CA SER A 644 -6.69 -16.84 1.16
C SER A 644 -5.75 -16.46 2.31
N GLY A 645 -5.84 -17.17 3.43
CA GLY A 645 -5.02 -16.90 4.60
C GLY A 645 -3.52 -16.95 4.31
N VAL A 646 -2.77 -15.98 4.81
CA VAL A 646 -1.29 -16.01 4.83
C VAL A 646 -0.80 -16.92 5.94
N PRO A 647 0.48 -17.34 5.94
CA PRO A 647 1.09 -18.03 7.08
C PRO A 647 0.85 -17.25 8.38
N GLY A 648 0.39 -17.91 9.42
CA GLY A 648 -0.01 -17.31 10.70
C GLY A 648 1.16 -16.87 11.57
N GLY A 649 2.38 -17.02 11.06
CA GLY A 649 3.62 -16.78 11.80
C GLY A 649 3.90 -17.87 12.84
N ALA A 650 5.16 -17.92 13.25
CA ALA A 650 5.59 -18.67 14.41
C ALA A 650 5.69 -17.73 15.62
N PRO A 651 5.55 -18.21 16.85
CA PRO A 651 6.01 -17.45 18.00
C PRO A 651 7.45 -17.00 17.80
N SER A 652 7.82 -15.81 18.25
CA SER A 652 9.15 -15.21 17.98
C SER A 652 10.34 -16.07 18.44
N TYR A 653 10.10 -16.98 19.38
CA TYR A 653 11.07 -17.91 19.93
C TYR A 653 11.08 -19.29 19.22
N ALA A 654 10.13 -19.54 18.31
CA ALA A 654 9.95 -20.86 17.73
C ALA A 654 10.53 -20.93 16.31
N ASP A 655 10.93 -22.15 15.94
CA ASP A 655 11.39 -22.42 14.60
C ASP A 655 10.21 -22.32 13.60
N PRO A 656 10.28 -21.42 12.58
CA PRO A 656 9.18 -21.25 11.63
C PRO A 656 8.86 -22.53 10.84
N TYR A 657 9.78 -23.48 10.73
CA TYR A 657 9.54 -24.78 10.08
C TYR A 657 8.49 -25.63 10.79
N ASN A 658 8.30 -25.44 12.09
CA ASN A 658 7.31 -26.14 12.90
C ASN A 658 5.94 -25.45 12.90
N PHE A 659 5.84 -24.23 12.37
CA PHE A 659 4.63 -23.41 12.41
C PHE A 659 4.22 -22.96 11.00
N GLN A 660 3.61 -23.88 10.25
CA GLN A 660 3.16 -23.64 8.87
C GLN A 660 1.64 -23.42 8.74
N ASN A 661 0.94 -23.22 9.87
CA ASN A 661 -0.49 -22.95 9.89
C ASN A 661 -0.78 -21.59 9.26
N ARG A 662 -1.93 -21.50 8.60
CA ARG A 662 -2.40 -20.25 7.97
C ARG A 662 -3.46 -19.56 8.82
N LEU A 663 -3.50 -18.23 8.73
CA LEU A 663 -4.61 -17.44 9.22
C LEU A 663 -5.89 -17.83 8.45
N ARG A 664 -7.05 -17.48 9.01
CA ARG A 664 -8.31 -17.59 8.28
C ARG A 664 -8.30 -16.70 7.04
N ASP A 665 -9.08 -17.10 6.04
CA ASP A 665 -9.23 -16.31 4.82
C ASP A 665 -9.81 -14.93 5.13
N TYR A 666 -9.20 -13.92 4.54
CA TYR A 666 -9.66 -12.53 4.64
C TYR A 666 -10.82 -12.31 3.67
N ARG A 667 -11.95 -11.84 4.18
CA ARG A 667 -13.18 -11.60 3.41
C ARG A 667 -13.73 -10.25 3.79
N ARG A 668 -13.99 -9.41 2.79
CA ARG A 668 -14.53 -8.08 3.06
C ARG A 668 -15.43 -7.62 1.93
N ALA A 669 -16.54 -6.99 2.30
CA ALA A 669 -17.44 -6.28 1.40
C ALA A 669 -17.67 -4.88 1.95
N ASP A 670 -17.36 -3.87 1.13
CA ASP A 670 -17.62 -2.47 1.43
C ASP A 670 -18.61 -1.92 0.41
N LEU A 671 -19.65 -1.27 0.89
CA LEU A 671 -20.69 -0.65 0.08
C LEU A 671 -20.65 0.86 0.27
N GLY A 672 -20.72 1.62 -0.82
CA GLY A 672 -20.84 3.06 -0.78
C GLY A 672 -22.00 3.53 -1.66
N VAL A 673 -22.71 4.54 -1.19
CA VAL A 673 -23.74 5.25 -1.96
C VAL A 673 -23.40 6.72 -1.93
N LEU A 674 -23.37 7.37 -3.10
CA LEU A 674 -22.99 8.76 -3.26
C LEU A 674 -24.06 9.49 -4.06
N TYR A 675 -24.63 10.55 -3.51
CA TYR A 675 -25.52 11.45 -4.22
C TYR A 675 -24.74 12.67 -4.74
N VAL A 676 -24.88 12.94 -6.03
CA VAL A 676 -24.25 14.09 -6.72
C VAL A 676 -25.28 15.19 -6.85
N PHE A 677 -25.14 16.27 -6.08
CA PHE A 677 -26.02 17.44 -6.13
C PHE A 677 -25.72 18.31 -7.36
N THR A 678 -24.43 18.52 -7.63
CA THR A 678 -23.93 19.26 -8.79
C THR A 678 -22.58 18.73 -9.23
N ASP A 679 -22.32 18.72 -10.52
CA ASP A 679 -21.03 18.38 -11.14
C ASP A 679 -20.89 19.10 -12.49
N ALA A 680 -19.88 18.73 -13.30
CA ALA A 680 -19.63 19.33 -14.61
C ALA A 680 -20.82 19.14 -15.59
N SER A 681 -21.61 18.08 -15.42
CA SER A 681 -22.76 17.75 -16.26
C SER A 681 -24.06 18.45 -15.81
N LYS A 682 -24.12 18.85 -14.54
CA LYS A 682 -25.31 19.42 -13.89
C LYS A 682 -24.93 20.68 -13.13
N ARG A 683 -24.81 21.79 -13.84
CA ARG A 683 -24.50 23.10 -13.24
C ARG A 683 -25.75 23.94 -13.05
N PHE A 684 -25.84 24.58 -11.90
CA PHE A 684 -26.86 25.56 -11.57
C PHE A 684 -26.33 26.97 -11.84
N SER A 685 -27.13 27.83 -12.46
CA SER A 685 -26.76 29.22 -12.76
C SER A 685 -27.04 30.19 -11.61
N THR A 686 -27.90 29.79 -10.68
CA THR A 686 -28.35 30.63 -9.55
C THR A 686 -28.56 29.78 -8.28
N GLY A 687 -28.56 30.42 -7.12
CA GLY A 687 -28.80 29.78 -5.83
C GLY A 687 -27.54 29.23 -5.18
N PHE A 688 -27.71 28.57 -4.03
CA PHE A 688 -26.60 28.02 -3.23
C PHE A 688 -25.73 27.02 -4.02
N LEU A 689 -26.35 26.16 -4.82
CA LEU A 689 -25.64 25.13 -5.60
C LEU A 689 -24.76 25.70 -6.72
N SER A 690 -25.01 26.93 -7.18
CA SER A 690 -24.18 27.57 -8.21
C SER A 690 -22.76 27.91 -7.75
N GLN A 691 -22.51 27.91 -6.44
CA GLN A 691 -21.20 28.17 -5.87
C GLN A 691 -20.23 26.99 -6.00
N PHE A 692 -20.75 25.80 -6.30
CA PHE A 692 -19.95 24.59 -6.34
C PHE A 692 -19.76 24.10 -7.79
N LYS A 693 -18.50 23.79 -8.15
CA LYS A 693 -18.19 23.00 -9.34
C LYS A 693 -18.66 21.55 -9.16
N GLU A 694 -18.55 21.04 -7.91
CA GLU A 694 -19.03 19.71 -7.53
C GLU A 694 -19.45 19.73 -6.06
N LEU A 695 -20.62 19.16 -5.75
CA LEU A 695 -21.10 18.92 -4.40
C LEU A 695 -21.65 17.50 -4.31
N THR A 696 -21.11 16.72 -3.39
CA THR A 696 -21.48 15.32 -3.17
C THR A 696 -21.71 15.04 -1.70
N ALA A 697 -22.64 14.14 -1.40
CA ALA A 697 -22.77 13.55 -0.07
C ALA A 697 -22.95 12.04 -0.21
N GLY A 698 -22.31 11.28 0.66
CA GLY A 698 -22.29 9.83 0.59
C GLY A 698 -22.34 9.14 1.94
N LEU A 699 -22.82 7.91 1.88
CA LEU A 699 -22.85 6.95 2.98
C LEU A 699 -22.02 5.74 2.57
N GLU A 700 -21.14 5.31 3.45
CA GLU A 700 -20.31 4.11 3.24
C GLU A 700 -20.52 3.14 4.40
N LEU A 701 -20.67 1.88 4.08
CA LEU A 701 -20.77 0.79 5.02
C LEU A 701 -19.57 -0.13 4.80
N PHE A 702 -18.60 -0.06 5.70
CA PHE A 702 -17.42 -0.89 5.65
C PHE A 702 -17.65 -2.21 6.37
N ASN A 703 -17.10 -3.29 5.80
CA ASN A 703 -17.26 -4.65 6.32
C ASN A 703 -18.73 -5.00 6.57
N MET A 704 -19.59 -4.87 5.52
CA MET A 704 -21.05 -4.93 5.66
C MET A 704 -21.56 -6.24 6.30
N PHE A 705 -20.81 -7.34 6.14
CA PHE A 705 -21.16 -8.64 6.72
C PHE A 705 -20.56 -8.87 8.12
N ASP A 706 -19.84 -7.87 8.66
CA ASP A 706 -19.24 -7.92 9.99
C ASP A 706 -18.30 -9.12 10.20
N ILE A 707 -17.52 -9.46 9.19
CA ILE A 707 -16.60 -10.58 9.24
C ILE A 707 -15.37 -10.19 10.05
N GLN A 708 -15.06 -11.01 11.06
CA GLN A 708 -13.86 -10.85 11.87
C GLN A 708 -12.65 -11.38 11.10
N ASN A 709 -11.89 -10.45 10.48
CA ASN A 709 -10.67 -10.77 9.77
C ASN A 709 -9.48 -10.73 10.72
N SER A 710 -8.76 -11.85 10.83
CA SER A 710 -7.56 -11.92 11.66
C SER A 710 -6.35 -11.38 10.92
N ILE A 711 -5.57 -10.53 11.61
CA ILE A 711 -4.32 -9.96 11.07
C ILE A 711 -3.08 -10.68 11.60
N THR A 712 -3.13 -11.15 12.86
CA THR A 712 -2.07 -11.89 13.53
C THR A 712 -2.67 -12.86 14.53
N ASN A 713 -1.83 -13.70 15.12
CA ASN A 713 -2.18 -14.57 16.24
C ASN A 713 -1.42 -14.15 17.50
N THR A 714 -2.11 -14.24 18.65
CA THR A 714 -1.48 -14.32 19.95
C THR A 714 -1.31 -15.79 20.29
N TRP A 715 -0.08 -16.22 20.55
CA TRP A 715 0.21 -17.61 20.85
C TRP A 715 0.09 -17.87 22.35
N VAL A 716 -0.74 -18.83 22.72
CA VAL A 716 -0.94 -19.27 24.09
C VAL A 716 -0.80 -20.79 24.19
N ARG A 717 -0.39 -21.26 25.35
CA ARG A 717 -0.26 -22.70 25.63
C ARG A 717 -1.21 -23.06 26.77
N ASP A 718 -2.03 -24.08 26.54
CA ASP A 718 -2.83 -24.71 27.58
C ASP A 718 -1.90 -25.49 28.52
N ALA A 719 -2.05 -25.25 29.79
CA ALA A 719 -1.21 -25.87 30.82
C ALA A 719 -1.51 -27.35 31.01
N ALA A 720 -2.78 -27.73 30.96
CA ALA A 720 -3.21 -29.10 31.20
C ALA A 720 -2.89 -30.01 30.02
N THR A 721 -3.30 -29.62 28.83
CA THR A 721 -3.12 -30.43 27.60
C THR A 721 -1.77 -30.21 26.92
N LYS A 722 -1.02 -29.18 27.30
CA LYS A 722 0.23 -28.72 26.64
C LYS A 722 0.03 -28.27 25.18
N ASN A 723 -1.18 -28.21 24.71
CA ASN A 723 -1.49 -27.76 23.37
C ASN A 723 -1.17 -26.27 23.20
N GLN A 724 -0.70 -25.90 22.04
CA GLN A 724 -0.39 -24.52 21.68
C GLN A 724 -1.45 -24.01 20.71
N PHE A 725 -2.03 -22.85 21.03
CA PHE A 725 -3.09 -22.22 20.24
C PHE A 725 -2.64 -20.88 19.69
N GLY A 726 -2.93 -20.64 18.41
CA GLY A 726 -2.88 -19.30 17.81
C GLY A 726 -4.22 -18.61 17.95
N VAL A 727 -4.35 -17.71 18.90
CA VAL A 727 -5.59 -16.95 19.14
C VAL A 727 -5.63 -15.75 18.19
N PRO A 728 -6.65 -15.63 17.32
CA PRO A 728 -6.68 -14.60 16.30
C PRO A 728 -6.90 -13.19 16.89
N ASN A 729 -6.19 -12.22 16.35
CA ASN A 729 -6.37 -10.80 16.64
C ASN A 729 -7.15 -10.14 15.50
N TYR A 730 -8.23 -9.44 15.84
CA TYR A 730 -9.09 -8.74 14.90
C TYR A 730 -8.92 -7.22 15.05
N LEU A 731 -9.00 -6.46 13.95
CA LEU A 731 -8.78 -5.01 13.96
C LEU A 731 -10.06 -4.19 13.83
N SER A 732 -10.97 -4.59 12.97
CA SER A 732 -12.15 -3.79 12.67
C SER A 732 -13.41 -4.64 12.53
N GLY A 733 -14.52 -4.08 13.01
CA GLY A 733 -15.86 -4.59 12.76
C GLY A 733 -16.56 -3.83 11.62
N ARG A 734 -17.89 -3.90 11.60
CA ARG A 734 -18.73 -3.13 10.68
C ARG A 734 -18.80 -1.66 11.09
N ILE A 735 -18.57 -0.74 10.14
CA ILE A 735 -18.54 0.70 10.40
C ILE A 735 -19.32 1.46 9.35
N LEU A 736 -20.11 2.42 9.81
CA LEU A 736 -20.82 3.39 9.00
C LEU A 736 -19.99 4.68 8.93
N ASN A 737 -19.75 5.18 7.71
CA ASN A 737 -19.06 6.43 7.45
C ASN A 737 -19.93 7.37 6.61
N LEU A 738 -20.03 8.62 7.03
CA LEU A 738 -20.64 9.70 6.26
C LEU A 738 -19.52 10.53 5.63
N LYS A 739 -19.69 10.91 4.37
CA LYS A 739 -18.74 11.77 3.66
C LYS A 739 -19.42 12.88 2.88
N ILE A 740 -18.79 14.04 2.83
CA ILE A 740 -19.20 15.20 2.04
C ILE A 740 -17.98 15.67 1.25
N GLY A 741 -18.17 15.91 -0.05
CA GLY A 741 -17.19 16.48 -0.94
C GLY A 741 -17.71 17.78 -1.54
N MET A 742 -16.91 18.85 -1.47
CA MET A 742 -17.20 20.17 -2.00
C MET A 742 -16.04 20.63 -2.88
N LYS A 743 -16.32 21.06 -4.09
CA LYS A 743 -15.34 21.64 -5.01
C LYS A 743 -15.87 22.96 -5.55
N PHE A 744 -15.07 24.00 -5.39
CA PHE A 744 -15.38 25.38 -5.76
C PHE A 744 -14.68 25.80 -7.05
#